data_35c837e0c542ea05ab0e652e931386cd
#
_entry.id   35c837e0c542ea05ab0e652e931386cd
#
_cell.length_a   1.000
_cell.length_b   1.000
_cell.length_c   1.000
_cell.angle_alpha   90.00
_cell.angle_beta   90.00
_cell.angle_gamma   90.00
#
_symmetry.space_group_name_H-M   'P 1'
#
loop_
_entity.id
_entity.type
_entity.pdbx_description
1 polymer ?
#
loop_
_entity_poly.entity_id
_entity_poly.type
_entity_poly.pdbx_seq_one_letter_code
_entity_poly.pdbx_strand_id
1 'polypeptide(L)'
;MALLSLSNAHLAFGHVALLDNAAFSLDAGERLGLIGRNGAGKSSMLKIIAGLEKLDDGLLQMTQGVRICYVAQEPVFEPGHSVFEAVSEGVAEARAVRQAYEEHAEGVDLDALQTRIEALDAWTWEQRVETTLAQLHLDGTREIGQLSGGMKKRVALAQALVAVPDVLLLDEPTNHLDLDSIAWLEELLRGFKGSVMLITHDRAFLDGVATRIIELDRGILRSYPGNFSAYERMKEEQLASDALASARADKLLAQEEVWIRKGVEARRTRSVARIQRLEVLRDQRQKRRDSLGQVKLEIDSGAPSGKIVAELKEVSLSFGDRETEKVIVKDFSATILRGDKVGLIGPNGAGKTTLLKLILGELQPQRGAIRQGSKLEVAYFDQMRSTLNLDATLADTISPGSEWVEFAGQRKHVMSYLNDFLFSPERANSPVRTLSGGERNRVLLARLFALPANVLVLDEPTNDLDIDTLELLEELLQGYKGTVFLVSHDRRFLDNVVTSTIVWEGDESPGRWREYEGGYEDWKVQRDRARTLREQAARARPKDTPPPVAKGVAAVAAPAPKACKLSYKEQRELDELPKRIEALEAEQKELGEFLARPESYTAEPDRAMKAQTRHAKIDDELLATLERWELLGAK
;
A
#
# COMPACT_ATOMS: atom_id res chain seq x y z
N MET A 1 -18.35 -12.96 22.02
CA MET A 1 -18.71 -14.39 21.93
C MET A 1 -18.13 -14.89 20.62
N ALA A 2 -17.29 -15.93 20.68
CA ALA A 2 -16.60 -16.42 19.49
C ALA A 2 -17.60 -16.99 18.48
N LEU A 3 -17.57 -16.50 17.24
CA LEU A 3 -18.38 -17.02 16.12
C LEU A 3 -17.73 -18.29 15.54
N LEU A 4 -16.39 -18.29 15.54
CA LEU A 4 -15.60 -19.45 15.10
C LEU A 4 -14.32 -19.57 15.95
N SER A 5 -13.84 -20.79 16.12
CA SER A 5 -12.55 -21.08 16.74
C SER A 5 -11.84 -22.22 16.02
N LEU A 6 -10.55 -22.04 15.81
CA LEU A 6 -9.63 -23.02 15.25
C LEU A 6 -8.70 -23.48 16.37
N SER A 7 -8.53 -24.79 16.52
CA SER A 7 -7.72 -25.39 17.56
C SER A 7 -6.84 -26.52 17.01
N ASN A 8 -5.58 -26.51 17.40
CA ASN A 8 -4.59 -27.51 17.03
C ASN A 8 -4.56 -27.81 15.52
N ALA A 9 -4.69 -26.78 14.70
CA ALA A 9 -4.80 -26.95 13.25
C ALA A 9 -3.45 -27.26 12.63
N HIS A 10 -3.44 -28.28 11.78
CA HIS A 10 -2.30 -28.69 10.98
C HIS A 10 -2.69 -28.71 9.51
N LEU A 11 -1.83 -28.17 8.68
CA LEU A 11 -1.93 -28.20 7.23
C LEU A 11 -0.52 -28.21 6.64
N ALA A 12 -0.23 -29.12 5.70
CA ALA A 12 1.05 -29.18 5.02
C ALA A 12 0.89 -29.35 3.51
N PHE A 13 1.72 -28.67 2.75
CA PHE A 13 1.88 -28.90 1.32
C PHE A 13 3.24 -29.57 1.06
N GLY A 14 3.21 -30.85 0.77
CA GLY A 14 4.43 -31.65 0.65
C GLY A 14 5.23 -31.68 1.94
N HIS A 15 6.40 -31.07 1.96
CA HIS A 15 7.28 -30.99 3.14
C HIS A 15 7.18 -29.68 3.91
N VAL A 16 6.35 -28.74 3.43
CA VAL A 16 6.21 -27.40 4.04
C VAL A 16 4.94 -27.37 4.89
N ALA A 17 5.11 -27.22 6.21
CA ALA A 17 3.99 -26.98 7.10
C ALA A 17 3.48 -25.54 6.93
N LEU A 18 2.23 -25.39 6.48
CA LEU A 18 1.53 -24.12 6.37
C LEU A 18 0.85 -23.73 7.69
N LEU A 19 0.32 -24.71 8.42
CA LEU A 19 -0.19 -24.54 9.77
C LEU A 19 0.43 -25.65 10.64
N ASP A 20 0.93 -25.26 11.81
CA ASP A 20 1.58 -26.14 12.77
C ASP A 20 1.07 -25.81 14.17
N ASN A 21 0.11 -26.61 14.66
CA ASN A 21 -0.59 -26.40 15.92
C ASN A 21 -1.22 -24.99 16.03
N ALA A 22 -1.79 -24.51 14.92
CA ALA A 22 -2.36 -23.20 14.83
C ALA A 22 -3.69 -23.11 15.59
N ALA A 23 -3.86 -22.02 16.34
CA ALA A 23 -5.09 -21.76 17.09
C ALA A 23 -5.45 -20.28 17.06
N PHE A 24 -6.72 -19.97 16.84
CA PHE A 24 -7.28 -18.62 16.98
C PHE A 24 -8.80 -18.67 17.16
N SER A 25 -9.38 -17.54 17.53
CA SER A 25 -10.84 -17.33 17.58
C SER A 25 -11.21 -16.02 16.90
N LEU A 26 -12.40 -15.94 16.34
CA LEU A 26 -12.99 -14.71 15.80
C LEU A 26 -14.26 -14.39 16.58
N ASP A 27 -14.31 -13.23 17.20
CA ASP A 27 -15.46 -12.74 17.94
C ASP A 27 -16.42 -11.94 17.05
N ALA A 28 -17.68 -11.82 17.50
CA ALA A 28 -18.72 -11.06 16.79
C ALA A 28 -18.33 -9.57 16.68
N GLY A 29 -18.46 -9.00 15.48
CA GLY A 29 -18.14 -7.62 15.17
C GLY A 29 -16.65 -7.30 15.12
N GLU A 30 -15.78 -8.30 15.20
CA GLU A 30 -14.35 -8.13 15.12
C GLU A 30 -13.88 -7.99 13.66
N ARG A 31 -12.85 -7.15 13.45
CA ARG A 31 -12.19 -6.98 12.15
C ARG A 31 -10.74 -7.43 12.28
N LEU A 32 -10.46 -8.61 11.76
CA LEU A 32 -9.21 -9.31 11.91
C LEU A 32 -8.40 -9.20 10.62
N GLY A 33 -7.20 -8.59 10.70
CA GLY A 33 -6.21 -8.59 9.64
C GLY A 33 -5.29 -9.81 9.75
N LEU A 34 -5.24 -10.65 8.72
CA LEU A 34 -4.31 -11.79 8.63
C LEU A 34 -3.13 -11.40 7.76
N ILE A 35 -1.95 -11.30 8.37
CA ILE A 35 -0.71 -10.94 7.71
C ILE A 35 0.31 -12.08 7.75
N GLY A 36 1.34 -11.99 6.93
CA GLY A 36 2.43 -12.97 6.85
C GLY A 36 2.99 -13.04 5.44
N ARG A 37 4.08 -13.77 5.28
CA ARG A 37 4.77 -13.90 3.99
C ARG A 37 3.91 -14.52 2.90
N ASN A 38 4.24 -14.21 1.64
CA ASN A 38 3.61 -14.88 0.51
C ASN A 38 3.95 -16.37 0.52
N GLY A 39 2.92 -17.21 0.28
CA GLY A 39 3.05 -18.67 0.38
C GLY A 39 3.02 -19.24 1.81
N ALA A 40 2.81 -18.43 2.84
CA ALA A 40 2.71 -18.91 4.23
C ALA A 40 1.43 -19.70 4.55
N GLY A 41 0.42 -19.69 3.65
CA GLY A 41 -0.84 -20.41 3.86
C GLY A 41 -2.03 -19.53 4.24
N LYS A 42 -1.91 -18.19 4.11
CA LYS A 42 -2.99 -17.25 4.46
C LYS A 42 -4.30 -17.54 3.72
N SER A 43 -4.25 -17.63 2.40
CA SER A 43 -5.44 -17.92 1.56
C SER A 43 -6.01 -19.31 1.82
N SER A 44 -5.16 -20.33 2.07
CA SER A 44 -5.62 -21.67 2.46
C SER A 44 -6.36 -21.64 3.78
N MET A 45 -5.88 -20.83 4.75
CA MET A 45 -6.59 -20.64 6.01
C MET A 45 -7.98 -20.02 5.81
N LEU A 46 -8.14 -18.99 4.96
CA LEU A 46 -9.45 -18.43 4.64
C LEU A 46 -10.36 -19.46 3.97
N LYS A 47 -9.83 -20.25 3.04
CA LYS A 47 -10.59 -21.30 2.35
C LYS A 47 -11.01 -22.43 3.29
N ILE A 48 -10.19 -22.79 4.28
CA ILE A 48 -10.55 -23.75 5.34
C ILE A 48 -11.74 -23.22 6.16
N ILE A 49 -11.69 -21.94 6.56
CA ILE A 49 -12.77 -21.30 7.31
C ILE A 49 -14.04 -21.24 6.46
N ALA A 50 -13.90 -20.98 5.15
CA ALA A 50 -15.02 -21.00 4.20
C ALA A 50 -15.56 -22.41 3.88
N GLY A 51 -14.91 -23.47 4.37
CA GLY A 51 -15.28 -24.87 4.09
C GLY A 51 -14.88 -25.35 2.68
N LEU A 52 -14.05 -24.60 1.95
CA LEU A 52 -13.60 -24.94 0.60
C LEU A 52 -12.38 -25.88 0.60
N GLU A 53 -11.58 -25.85 1.66
CA GLU A 53 -10.44 -26.73 1.90
C GLU A 53 -10.59 -27.41 3.27
N LYS A 54 -9.93 -28.56 3.46
CA LYS A 54 -9.95 -29.30 4.73
C LYS A 54 -8.60 -29.22 5.42
N LEU A 55 -8.60 -29.25 6.74
CA LEU A 55 -7.41 -29.43 7.55
C LEU A 55 -6.89 -30.87 7.42
N ASP A 56 -5.58 -31.05 7.58
CA ASP A 56 -4.98 -32.39 7.74
C ASP A 56 -5.29 -32.94 9.12
N ASP A 57 -5.23 -32.09 10.17
CA ASP A 57 -5.60 -32.40 11.55
C ASP A 57 -6.02 -31.12 12.28
N GLY A 58 -6.76 -31.27 13.37
CA GLY A 58 -7.27 -30.17 14.18
C GLY A 58 -8.77 -30.00 14.08
N LEU A 59 -9.28 -28.97 14.75
CA LEU A 59 -10.72 -28.75 14.89
C LEU A 59 -11.10 -27.31 14.56
N LEU A 60 -11.99 -27.14 13.59
CA LEU A 60 -12.68 -25.89 13.32
C LEU A 60 -14.09 -25.98 13.90
N GLN A 61 -14.38 -25.17 14.91
CA GLN A 61 -15.70 -25.04 15.52
C GLN A 61 -16.35 -23.74 15.06
N MET A 62 -17.59 -23.82 14.63
CA MET A 62 -18.41 -22.66 14.23
C MET A 62 -19.70 -22.66 15.03
N THR A 63 -20.17 -21.48 15.40
CA THR A 63 -21.49 -21.30 15.99
C THR A 63 -22.56 -21.70 14.99
N GLN A 64 -23.57 -22.44 15.43
CA GLN A 64 -24.64 -22.90 14.55
C GLN A 64 -25.38 -21.73 13.93
N GLY A 65 -25.63 -21.80 12.61
CA GLY A 65 -26.37 -20.78 11.86
C GLY A 65 -25.56 -19.59 11.40
N VAL A 66 -24.26 -19.53 11.67
CA VAL A 66 -23.36 -18.46 11.16
C VAL A 66 -23.21 -18.58 9.65
N ARG A 67 -23.50 -17.52 8.94
CA ARG A 67 -23.30 -17.40 7.48
C ARG A 67 -21.93 -16.80 7.19
N ILE A 68 -21.10 -17.53 6.45
CA ILE A 68 -19.75 -17.13 6.06
C ILE A 68 -19.75 -16.92 4.54
N CYS A 69 -19.27 -15.77 4.09
CA CYS A 69 -19.01 -15.49 2.67
C CYS A 69 -17.53 -15.24 2.44
N TYR A 70 -16.99 -15.86 1.39
CA TYR A 70 -15.59 -15.74 0.98
C TYR A 70 -15.50 -15.01 -0.36
N VAL A 71 -14.69 -13.97 -0.41
CA VAL A 71 -14.34 -13.23 -1.63
C VAL A 71 -12.90 -13.57 -1.98
N ALA A 72 -12.71 -14.26 -3.10
CA ALA A 72 -11.41 -14.69 -3.59
C ALA A 72 -10.60 -13.50 -4.14
N GLN A 73 -9.28 -13.63 -4.15
CA GLN A 73 -8.35 -12.66 -4.71
C GLN A 73 -8.68 -12.35 -6.18
N GLU A 74 -8.93 -13.40 -6.99
CA GLU A 74 -9.39 -13.31 -8.37
C GLU A 74 -10.76 -13.96 -8.49
N PRO A 75 -11.86 -13.18 -8.45
CA PRO A 75 -13.20 -13.72 -8.60
C PRO A 75 -13.43 -14.18 -10.05
N VAL A 76 -13.94 -15.38 -10.18
CA VAL A 76 -14.27 -15.99 -11.48
C VAL A 76 -15.77 -15.85 -11.71
N PHE A 77 -16.15 -15.25 -12.83
CA PHE A 77 -17.52 -15.09 -13.26
C PHE A 77 -17.70 -15.60 -14.68
N GLU A 78 -18.91 -15.98 -15.04
CA GLU A 78 -19.28 -16.26 -16.42
C GLU A 78 -19.31 -14.95 -17.23
N PRO A 79 -18.54 -14.84 -18.33
CA PRO A 79 -18.39 -13.57 -19.07
C PRO A 79 -19.70 -13.04 -19.68
N GLY A 80 -20.66 -13.92 -19.98
CA GLY A 80 -21.96 -13.57 -20.59
C GLY A 80 -23.03 -13.14 -19.58
N HIS A 81 -22.79 -13.28 -18.27
CA HIS A 81 -23.74 -12.84 -17.26
C HIS A 81 -23.74 -11.33 -17.12
N SER A 82 -24.91 -10.77 -16.84
CA SER A 82 -25.04 -9.39 -16.36
C SER A 82 -24.54 -9.28 -14.90
N VAL A 83 -24.22 -8.07 -14.48
CA VAL A 83 -23.85 -7.78 -13.08
C VAL A 83 -24.98 -8.18 -12.12
N PHE A 84 -26.24 -7.95 -12.51
CA PHE A 84 -27.38 -8.36 -11.71
C PHE A 84 -27.43 -9.88 -11.51
N GLU A 85 -27.25 -10.66 -12.57
CA GLU A 85 -27.25 -12.14 -12.51
C GLU A 85 -26.10 -12.64 -11.62
N ALA A 86 -24.91 -12.11 -11.81
CA ALA A 86 -23.75 -12.50 -11.00
C ALA A 86 -23.94 -12.21 -9.51
N VAL A 87 -24.50 -11.04 -9.15
CA VAL A 87 -24.79 -10.71 -7.74
C VAL A 87 -25.94 -11.57 -7.20
N SER A 88 -26.92 -11.92 -8.03
CA SER A 88 -28.06 -12.79 -7.64
C SER A 88 -27.61 -14.20 -7.24
N GLU A 89 -26.45 -14.67 -7.67
CA GLU A 89 -25.90 -15.94 -7.23
C GLU A 89 -25.59 -15.96 -5.72
N GLY A 90 -25.31 -14.80 -5.11
CA GLY A 90 -25.14 -14.68 -3.65
C GLY A 90 -26.42 -15.00 -2.87
N VAL A 91 -27.57 -14.99 -3.52
CA VAL A 91 -28.91 -15.37 -2.97
C VAL A 91 -29.51 -16.54 -3.72
N ALA A 92 -28.71 -17.40 -4.36
CA ALA A 92 -29.18 -18.53 -5.17
C ALA A 92 -30.12 -19.46 -4.40
N GLU A 93 -29.86 -19.71 -3.11
CA GLU A 93 -30.73 -20.53 -2.26
C GLU A 93 -32.11 -19.88 -2.09
N ALA A 94 -32.17 -18.58 -1.78
CA ALA A 94 -33.41 -17.85 -1.63
C ALA A 94 -34.22 -17.84 -2.93
N ARG A 95 -33.52 -17.63 -4.06
CA ARG A 95 -34.14 -17.69 -5.40
C ARG A 95 -34.71 -19.07 -5.73
N ALA A 96 -33.91 -20.12 -5.47
CA ALA A 96 -34.33 -21.50 -5.74
C ALA A 96 -35.54 -21.93 -4.89
N VAL A 97 -35.55 -21.58 -3.60
CA VAL A 97 -36.65 -21.90 -2.69
C VAL A 97 -37.93 -21.16 -3.09
N ARG A 98 -37.86 -19.87 -3.49
CA ARG A 98 -38.98 -19.10 -3.99
C ARG A 98 -39.51 -19.67 -5.30
N GLN A 99 -38.64 -20.00 -6.24
CA GLN A 99 -39.01 -20.60 -7.51
C GLN A 99 -39.72 -21.94 -7.29
N ALA A 100 -39.18 -22.83 -6.44
CA ALA A 100 -39.82 -24.12 -6.11
C ALA A 100 -41.20 -23.95 -5.48
N TYR A 101 -41.42 -22.90 -4.69
CA TYR A 101 -42.71 -22.55 -4.12
C TYR A 101 -43.71 -22.06 -5.20
N GLU A 102 -43.27 -21.19 -6.11
CA GLU A 102 -44.08 -20.65 -7.20
C GLU A 102 -44.45 -21.71 -8.25
N GLU A 103 -43.57 -22.65 -8.54
CA GLU A 103 -43.79 -23.74 -9.52
C GLU A 103 -44.74 -24.83 -9.00
N HIS A 104 -45.08 -24.83 -7.70
CA HIS A 104 -46.00 -25.82 -7.08
C HIS A 104 -45.65 -27.27 -7.46
N ALA A 105 -44.34 -27.63 -7.41
CA ALA A 105 -43.88 -28.94 -7.83
C ALA A 105 -44.62 -30.07 -7.07
N GLU A 106 -45.15 -31.06 -7.79
CA GLU A 106 -45.89 -32.20 -7.19
C GLU A 106 -44.98 -32.95 -6.18
N GLY A 107 -45.48 -33.11 -4.95
CA GLY A 107 -44.79 -33.83 -3.87
C GLY A 107 -43.89 -32.98 -2.95
N VAL A 108 -43.90 -31.67 -3.10
CA VAL A 108 -43.13 -30.76 -2.22
C VAL A 108 -44.03 -30.22 -1.09
N ASP A 109 -43.46 -30.22 0.13
CA ASP A 109 -44.12 -29.66 1.32
C ASP A 109 -44.10 -28.11 1.24
N LEU A 110 -45.23 -27.51 0.88
CA LEU A 110 -45.39 -26.07 0.73
C LEU A 110 -45.20 -25.30 2.05
N ASP A 111 -45.60 -25.89 3.19
CA ASP A 111 -45.43 -25.27 4.50
C ASP A 111 -43.94 -25.21 4.91
N ALA A 112 -43.21 -26.27 4.60
CA ALA A 112 -41.74 -26.30 4.79
C ALA A 112 -41.04 -25.28 3.90
N LEU A 113 -41.45 -25.15 2.63
CA LEU A 113 -40.93 -24.14 1.70
C LEU A 113 -41.25 -22.72 2.18
N GLN A 114 -42.48 -22.46 2.64
CA GLN A 114 -42.87 -21.16 3.16
C GLN A 114 -42.02 -20.77 4.38
N THR A 115 -41.85 -21.67 5.32
CA THR A 115 -40.97 -21.45 6.48
C THR A 115 -39.55 -21.11 6.04
N ARG A 116 -39.03 -21.78 5.01
CA ARG A 116 -37.68 -21.54 4.48
C ARG A 116 -37.57 -20.21 3.73
N ILE A 117 -38.62 -19.82 2.99
CA ILE A 117 -38.72 -18.50 2.33
C ILE A 117 -38.65 -17.38 3.37
N GLU A 118 -39.41 -17.51 4.47
CA GLU A 118 -39.42 -16.51 5.54
C GLU A 118 -38.06 -16.46 6.24
N ALA A 119 -37.42 -17.61 6.52
CA ALA A 119 -36.09 -17.68 7.14
C ALA A 119 -34.97 -17.06 6.27
N LEU A 120 -35.10 -17.13 4.94
CA LEU A 120 -34.15 -16.60 3.98
C LEU A 120 -34.51 -15.19 3.49
N ASP A 121 -35.66 -14.63 3.91
CA ASP A 121 -36.22 -13.40 3.36
C ASP A 121 -36.28 -13.44 1.82
N ALA A 122 -36.74 -14.60 1.29
CA ALA A 122 -36.67 -14.89 -0.14
C ALA A 122 -37.70 -14.13 -0.98
N TRP A 123 -38.71 -13.52 -0.36
CA TRP A 123 -39.71 -12.70 -1.08
C TRP A 123 -39.12 -11.42 -1.67
N THR A 124 -38.07 -10.88 -1.03
CA THR A 124 -37.48 -9.57 -1.36
C THR A 124 -36.10 -9.69 -1.98
N TRP A 125 -35.70 -10.87 -2.48
CA TRP A 125 -34.34 -11.08 -2.95
C TRP A 125 -33.93 -10.15 -4.10
N GLU A 126 -34.83 -9.85 -5.06
CA GLU A 126 -34.54 -8.89 -6.15
C GLU A 126 -34.27 -7.49 -5.60
N GLN A 127 -35.12 -7.02 -4.69
CA GLN A 127 -34.95 -5.70 -4.07
C GLN A 127 -33.64 -5.62 -3.26
N ARG A 128 -33.21 -6.71 -2.60
CA ARG A 128 -31.92 -6.79 -1.92
C ARG A 128 -30.77 -6.67 -2.89
N VAL A 129 -30.83 -7.37 -4.04
CA VAL A 129 -29.85 -7.26 -5.11
C VAL A 129 -29.76 -5.82 -5.61
N GLU A 130 -30.88 -5.21 -5.98
CA GLU A 130 -30.95 -3.82 -6.46
C GLU A 130 -30.41 -2.82 -5.43
N THR A 131 -30.76 -2.99 -4.17
CA THR A 131 -30.28 -2.14 -3.07
C THR A 131 -28.76 -2.28 -2.91
N THR A 132 -28.24 -3.50 -2.97
CA THR A 132 -26.80 -3.77 -2.88
C THR A 132 -26.06 -3.18 -4.08
N LEU A 133 -26.59 -3.33 -5.29
CA LEU A 133 -26.03 -2.72 -6.49
C LEU A 133 -25.98 -1.19 -6.40
N ALA A 134 -27.06 -0.58 -5.91
CA ALA A 134 -27.13 0.88 -5.71
C ALA A 134 -26.11 1.36 -4.66
N GLN A 135 -25.96 0.66 -3.53
CA GLN A 135 -24.99 0.96 -2.48
C GLN A 135 -23.55 0.88 -2.99
N LEU A 136 -23.27 -0.06 -3.90
CA LEU A 136 -21.94 -0.28 -4.44
C LEU A 136 -21.69 0.47 -5.76
N HIS A 137 -22.66 1.32 -6.18
CA HIS A 137 -22.61 2.09 -7.43
C HIS A 137 -22.35 1.21 -8.66
N LEU A 138 -23.02 0.05 -8.74
CA LEU A 138 -22.91 -0.91 -9.83
C LEU A 138 -24.14 -0.80 -10.74
N ASP A 139 -23.88 -0.80 -12.05
CA ASP A 139 -24.93 -0.90 -13.06
C ASP A 139 -25.24 -2.38 -13.33
N GLY A 140 -26.40 -2.85 -12.87
CA GLY A 140 -26.81 -4.24 -12.96
C GLY A 140 -27.00 -4.76 -14.40
N THR A 141 -27.13 -3.86 -15.38
CA THR A 141 -27.39 -4.22 -16.79
C THR A 141 -26.12 -4.52 -17.59
N ARG A 142 -24.95 -4.13 -17.06
CA ARG A 142 -23.66 -4.33 -17.75
C ARG A 142 -23.24 -5.79 -17.73
N GLU A 143 -22.61 -6.24 -18.81
CA GLU A 143 -22.00 -7.56 -18.89
C GLU A 143 -20.67 -7.63 -18.12
N ILE A 144 -20.44 -8.72 -17.39
CA ILE A 144 -19.22 -8.96 -16.61
C ILE A 144 -17.97 -8.96 -17.49
N GLY A 145 -18.09 -9.48 -18.73
CA GLY A 145 -16.97 -9.54 -19.67
C GLY A 145 -16.36 -8.18 -20.00
N GLN A 146 -17.16 -7.11 -19.92
CA GLN A 146 -16.75 -5.73 -20.24
C GLN A 146 -16.19 -4.96 -19.04
N LEU A 147 -16.20 -5.56 -17.84
CA LEU A 147 -15.78 -4.88 -16.61
C LEU A 147 -14.25 -4.95 -16.41
N SER A 148 -13.70 -3.89 -15.83
CA SER A 148 -12.32 -3.88 -15.34
C SER A 148 -12.16 -4.83 -14.14
N GLY A 149 -10.90 -5.23 -13.84
CA GLY A 149 -10.61 -6.08 -12.68
C GLY A 149 -11.14 -5.51 -11.35
N GLY A 150 -10.99 -4.22 -11.12
CA GLY A 150 -11.53 -3.55 -9.93
C GLY A 150 -13.06 -3.58 -9.86
N MET A 151 -13.74 -3.43 -11.01
CA MET A 151 -15.22 -3.56 -11.05
C MET A 151 -15.66 -4.99 -10.78
N LYS A 152 -14.95 -6.00 -11.31
CA LYS A 152 -15.23 -7.42 -10.99
C LYS A 152 -15.08 -7.71 -9.49
N LYS A 153 -14.10 -7.13 -8.83
CA LYS A 153 -13.97 -7.23 -7.36
C LYS A 153 -15.13 -6.59 -6.61
N ARG A 154 -15.62 -5.43 -7.06
CA ARG A 154 -16.83 -4.82 -6.50
C ARG A 154 -18.06 -5.71 -6.69
N VAL A 155 -18.19 -6.38 -7.84
CA VAL A 155 -19.28 -7.35 -8.09
C VAL A 155 -19.18 -8.55 -7.15
N ALA A 156 -17.97 -9.10 -6.94
CA ALA A 156 -17.76 -10.20 -5.98
C ALA A 156 -18.12 -9.80 -4.55
N LEU A 157 -17.77 -8.58 -4.16
CA LEU A 157 -18.15 -8.03 -2.86
C LEU A 157 -19.67 -7.85 -2.76
N ALA A 158 -20.34 -7.37 -3.82
CA ALA A 158 -21.79 -7.28 -3.89
C ALA A 158 -22.46 -8.65 -3.72
N GLN A 159 -21.96 -9.65 -4.43
CA GLN A 159 -22.41 -11.04 -4.34
C GLN A 159 -22.29 -11.60 -2.91
N ALA A 160 -21.20 -11.28 -2.21
CA ALA A 160 -21.02 -11.69 -0.82
C ALA A 160 -21.93 -10.93 0.14
N LEU A 161 -22.10 -9.61 -0.03
CA LEU A 161 -22.87 -8.76 0.86
C LEU A 161 -24.39 -8.97 0.73
N VAL A 162 -24.89 -9.29 -0.46
CA VAL A 162 -26.33 -9.55 -0.68
C VAL A 162 -26.82 -10.75 0.13
N ALA A 163 -25.94 -11.69 0.47
CA ALA A 163 -26.20 -12.83 1.34
C ALA A 163 -26.37 -12.44 2.82
N VAL A 164 -26.08 -11.20 3.20
CA VAL A 164 -26.07 -10.70 4.59
C VAL A 164 -25.25 -11.62 5.50
N PRO A 165 -23.92 -11.73 5.28
CA PRO A 165 -23.09 -12.66 6.04
C PRO A 165 -22.86 -12.16 7.47
N ASP A 166 -22.70 -13.10 8.43
CA ASP A 166 -22.23 -12.83 9.78
C ASP A 166 -20.70 -12.70 9.81
N VAL A 167 -20.01 -13.41 8.90
CA VAL A 167 -18.56 -13.36 8.72
C VAL A 167 -18.23 -13.17 7.25
N LEU A 168 -17.46 -12.13 6.96
CA LEU A 168 -16.96 -11.81 5.63
C LEU A 168 -15.46 -12.10 5.55
N LEU A 169 -15.06 -13.00 4.67
CA LEU A 169 -13.67 -13.37 4.43
C LEU A 169 -13.20 -12.72 3.12
N LEU A 170 -12.15 -11.91 3.18
CA LEU A 170 -11.64 -11.15 2.04
C LEU A 170 -10.18 -11.51 1.78
N ASP A 171 -9.88 -12.00 0.57
CA ASP A 171 -8.52 -12.35 0.15
C ASP A 171 -7.99 -11.28 -0.81
N GLU A 172 -7.03 -10.47 -0.36
CA GLU A 172 -6.39 -9.35 -1.07
C GLU A 172 -7.41 -8.42 -1.77
N PRO A 173 -8.39 -7.86 -1.03
CA PRO A 173 -9.45 -7.06 -1.65
C PRO A 173 -8.94 -5.72 -2.21
N THR A 174 -7.81 -5.21 -1.73
CA THR A 174 -7.23 -3.93 -2.14
C THR A 174 -6.41 -4.00 -3.43
N ASN A 175 -5.92 -5.19 -3.84
CA ASN A 175 -5.11 -5.35 -5.04
C ASN A 175 -5.84 -4.85 -6.30
N HIS A 176 -5.16 -4.07 -7.13
CA HIS A 176 -5.68 -3.48 -8.39
C HIS A 176 -6.82 -2.47 -8.21
N LEU A 177 -7.17 -2.08 -6.98
CA LEU A 177 -8.11 -0.99 -6.74
C LEU A 177 -7.37 0.36 -6.74
N ASP A 178 -8.02 1.39 -7.26
CA ASP A 178 -7.54 2.75 -7.12
C ASP A 178 -7.82 3.32 -5.71
N LEU A 179 -7.14 4.41 -5.37
CA LEU A 179 -7.18 5.01 -4.03
C LEU A 179 -8.60 5.38 -3.57
N ASP A 180 -9.45 5.84 -4.51
CA ASP A 180 -10.84 6.18 -4.19
C ASP A 180 -11.66 4.91 -3.89
N SER A 181 -11.41 3.83 -4.64
CA SER A 181 -12.04 2.52 -4.39
C SER A 181 -11.56 1.90 -3.08
N ILE A 182 -10.30 2.07 -2.72
CA ILE A 182 -9.76 1.62 -1.43
C ILE A 182 -10.40 2.40 -0.28
N ALA A 183 -10.50 3.74 -0.39
CA ALA A 183 -11.14 4.57 0.62
C ALA A 183 -12.62 4.22 0.81
N TRP A 184 -13.32 3.98 -0.28
CA TRP A 184 -14.70 3.52 -0.26
C TRP A 184 -14.83 2.13 0.42
N LEU A 185 -13.95 1.18 0.12
CA LEU A 185 -13.95 -0.15 0.74
C LEU A 185 -13.68 -0.06 2.25
N GLU A 186 -12.78 0.83 2.66
CA GLU A 186 -12.49 1.12 4.07
C GLU A 186 -13.75 1.57 4.82
N GLU A 187 -14.50 2.54 4.26
CA GLU A 187 -15.72 3.08 4.84
C GLU A 187 -16.80 1.98 4.94
N LEU A 188 -16.96 1.20 3.88
CA LEU A 188 -17.91 0.08 3.83
C LEU A 188 -17.61 -0.95 4.93
N LEU A 189 -16.35 -1.38 5.09
CA LEU A 189 -15.99 -2.37 6.10
C LEU A 189 -16.03 -1.82 7.53
N ARG A 190 -15.80 -0.52 7.73
CA ARG A 190 -16.04 0.14 9.03
C ARG A 190 -17.53 0.14 9.41
N GLY A 191 -18.39 0.32 8.43
CA GLY A 191 -19.85 0.30 8.63
C GLY A 191 -20.46 -1.10 8.69
N PHE A 192 -19.72 -2.14 8.32
CA PHE A 192 -20.21 -3.51 8.32
C PHE A 192 -20.48 -4.03 9.73
N LYS A 193 -21.67 -4.58 9.98
CA LYS A 193 -22.12 -5.02 11.31
C LYS A 193 -21.60 -6.41 11.70
N GLY A 194 -21.28 -7.25 10.71
CA GLY A 194 -20.71 -8.58 10.93
C GLY A 194 -19.22 -8.52 11.26
N SER A 195 -18.62 -9.69 11.39
CA SER A 195 -17.17 -9.84 11.58
C SER A 195 -16.47 -9.92 10.24
N VAL A 196 -15.27 -9.39 10.15
CA VAL A 196 -14.46 -9.41 8.94
C VAL A 196 -13.13 -10.11 9.25
N MET A 197 -12.70 -11.00 8.38
CA MET A 197 -11.33 -11.50 8.36
C MET A 197 -10.77 -11.21 6.97
N LEU A 198 -9.67 -10.46 6.91
CA LEU A 198 -9.12 -10.01 5.66
C LEU A 198 -7.61 -10.26 5.57
N ILE A 199 -7.15 -10.61 4.38
CA ILE A 199 -5.75 -10.64 4.01
C ILE A 199 -5.48 -9.42 3.15
N THR A 200 -4.50 -8.62 3.50
CA THR A 200 -4.00 -7.54 2.64
C THR A 200 -2.59 -7.14 3.05
N HIS A 201 -1.85 -6.62 2.11
CA HIS A 201 -0.53 -6.03 2.31
C HIS A 201 -0.56 -4.50 2.39
N ASP A 202 -1.74 -3.89 2.22
CA ASP A 202 -1.95 -2.44 2.40
C ASP A 202 -1.99 -2.09 3.89
N ARG A 203 -0.88 -1.54 4.37
CA ARG A 203 -0.67 -1.19 5.79
C ARG A 203 -1.61 -0.07 6.26
N ALA A 204 -1.87 0.93 5.40
CA ALA A 204 -2.77 2.03 5.71
C ALA A 204 -4.22 1.54 5.81
N PHE A 205 -4.63 0.62 4.94
CA PHE A 205 -5.93 -0.01 4.99
C PHE A 205 -6.12 -0.84 6.27
N LEU A 206 -5.11 -1.64 6.66
CA LEU A 206 -5.14 -2.38 7.92
C LEU A 206 -5.26 -1.45 9.14
N ASP A 207 -4.56 -0.31 9.12
CA ASP A 207 -4.68 0.70 10.19
C ASP A 207 -6.09 1.27 10.28
N GLY A 208 -6.74 1.45 9.14
CA GLY A 208 -8.08 2.02 9.07
C GLY A 208 -9.19 1.05 9.46
N VAL A 209 -9.02 -0.25 9.23
CA VAL A 209 -10.11 -1.24 9.33
C VAL A 209 -9.90 -2.22 10.47
N ALA A 210 -8.67 -2.74 10.67
CA ALA A 210 -8.42 -3.84 11.60
C ALA A 210 -8.52 -3.41 13.07
N THR A 211 -9.15 -4.27 13.87
CA THR A 211 -9.20 -4.15 15.35
C THR A 211 -8.22 -5.10 16.03
N ARG A 212 -7.75 -6.12 15.31
CA ARG A 212 -6.76 -7.08 15.73
C ARG A 212 -6.00 -7.60 14.51
N ILE A 213 -4.70 -7.84 14.68
CA ILE A 213 -3.84 -8.44 13.67
C ILE A 213 -3.45 -9.85 14.11
N ILE A 214 -3.50 -10.79 13.17
CA ILE A 214 -2.91 -12.12 13.34
C ILE A 214 -1.79 -12.27 12.31
N GLU A 215 -0.61 -12.59 12.80
CA GLU A 215 0.54 -12.91 11.98
C GLU A 215 0.68 -14.42 11.82
N LEU A 216 0.74 -14.88 10.57
CA LEU A 216 1.09 -16.27 10.24
C LEU A 216 2.56 -16.32 9.82
N ASP A 217 3.41 -16.80 10.71
CA ASP A 217 4.83 -17.01 10.47
C ASP A 217 5.21 -18.48 10.66
N ARG A 218 5.65 -19.14 9.59
CA ARG A 218 6.15 -20.53 9.59
C ARG A 218 5.20 -21.52 10.26
N GLY A 219 3.91 -21.39 9.96
CA GLY A 219 2.86 -22.25 10.47
C GLY A 219 2.30 -21.86 11.84
N ILE A 220 2.88 -20.88 12.52
CA ILE A 220 2.46 -20.43 13.84
C ILE A 220 1.65 -19.14 13.71
N LEU A 221 0.49 -19.10 14.37
CA LEU A 221 -0.33 -17.90 14.49
C LEU A 221 0.02 -17.13 15.75
N ARG A 222 0.28 -15.83 15.59
CA ARG A 222 0.48 -14.90 16.71
C ARG A 222 -0.54 -13.78 16.61
N SER A 223 -1.21 -13.48 17.73
CA SER A 223 -2.26 -12.47 17.79
C SER A 223 -1.77 -11.20 18.47
N TYR A 224 -2.04 -10.06 17.84
CA TYR A 224 -1.67 -8.73 18.32
C TYR A 224 -2.93 -7.87 18.38
N PRO A 225 -3.30 -7.34 19.57
CA PRO A 225 -4.44 -6.46 19.71
C PRO A 225 -4.14 -5.09 19.07
N GLY A 226 -5.17 -4.48 18.48
CA GLY A 226 -5.08 -3.18 17.84
C GLY A 226 -4.91 -3.25 16.32
N ASN A 227 -4.60 -2.11 15.74
CA ASN A 227 -4.38 -1.91 14.30
C ASN A 227 -2.95 -2.27 13.87
N PHE A 228 -2.60 -2.00 12.61
CA PHE A 228 -1.28 -2.33 12.06
C PHE A 228 -0.14 -1.55 12.76
N SER A 229 -0.32 -0.27 13.05
CA SER A 229 0.68 0.54 13.77
C SER A 229 0.93 0.03 15.20
N ALA A 230 -0.10 -0.51 15.87
CA ALA A 230 0.06 -1.16 17.16
C ALA A 230 0.84 -2.48 17.04
N TYR A 231 0.57 -3.25 15.99
CA TYR A 231 1.30 -4.47 15.65
C TYR A 231 2.79 -4.18 15.43
N GLU A 232 3.15 -3.19 14.58
CA GLU A 232 4.55 -2.83 14.30
C GLU A 232 5.32 -2.56 15.60
N ARG A 233 4.78 -1.71 16.46
CA ARG A 233 5.41 -1.38 17.74
C ARG A 233 5.62 -2.61 18.62
N MET A 234 4.57 -3.45 18.77
CA MET A 234 4.69 -4.69 19.56
C MET A 234 5.67 -5.68 18.95
N LYS A 235 5.76 -5.74 17.63
CA LYS A 235 6.70 -6.58 16.90
C LYS A 235 8.14 -6.13 17.10
N GLU A 236 8.42 -4.83 17.03
CA GLU A 236 9.74 -4.27 17.33
C GLU A 236 10.17 -4.57 18.76
N GLU A 237 9.30 -4.36 19.74
CA GLU A 237 9.57 -4.70 21.15
C GLU A 237 9.86 -6.20 21.32
N GLN A 238 9.10 -7.06 20.66
CA GLN A 238 9.30 -8.50 20.67
C GLN A 238 10.64 -8.89 20.06
N LEU A 239 10.98 -8.36 18.86
CA LEU A 239 12.25 -8.63 18.19
C LEU A 239 13.44 -8.18 19.01
N ALA A 240 13.36 -7.01 19.65
CA ALA A 240 14.40 -6.52 20.56
C ALA A 240 14.57 -7.44 21.78
N SER A 241 13.46 -7.91 22.37
CA SER A 241 13.47 -8.87 23.48
C SER A 241 14.06 -10.22 23.07
N ASP A 242 13.65 -10.75 21.91
CA ASP A 242 14.14 -12.02 21.36
C ASP A 242 15.63 -11.95 21.01
N ALA A 243 16.11 -10.82 20.48
CA ALA A 243 17.53 -10.60 20.22
C ALA A 243 18.36 -10.62 21.52
N LEU A 244 17.88 -9.96 22.58
CA LEU A 244 18.53 -9.97 23.89
C LEU A 244 18.52 -11.37 24.51
N ALA A 245 17.40 -12.10 24.42
CA ALA A 245 17.29 -13.47 24.92
C ALA A 245 18.24 -14.42 24.14
N SER A 246 18.28 -14.26 22.81
CA SER A 246 19.20 -15.00 21.93
C SER A 246 20.67 -14.74 22.25
N ALA A 247 21.07 -13.48 22.40
CA ALA A 247 22.43 -13.13 22.77
C ALA A 247 22.84 -13.70 24.15
N ARG A 248 21.91 -13.70 25.11
CA ARG A 248 22.14 -14.33 26.45
C ARG A 248 22.31 -15.84 26.34
N ALA A 249 21.46 -16.52 25.54
CA ALA A 249 21.54 -17.96 25.36
C ALA A 249 22.80 -18.38 24.58
N ASP A 250 23.22 -17.61 23.56
CA ASP A 250 24.45 -17.86 22.82
C ASP A 250 25.69 -17.65 23.70
N LYS A 251 25.67 -16.63 24.57
CA LYS A 251 26.72 -16.42 25.56
C LYS A 251 26.81 -17.58 26.56
N LEU A 252 25.65 -18.09 27.03
CA LEU A 252 25.60 -19.24 27.90
C LEU A 252 26.11 -20.51 27.21
N LEU A 253 25.70 -20.75 25.96
CA LEU A 253 26.15 -21.87 25.14
C LEU A 253 27.67 -21.83 24.96
N ALA A 254 28.22 -20.68 24.59
CA ALA A 254 29.66 -20.49 24.43
C ALA A 254 30.43 -20.78 25.75
N GLN A 255 29.90 -20.34 26.90
CA GLN A 255 30.49 -20.63 28.21
C GLN A 255 30.47 -22.12 28.54
N GLU A 256 29.38 -22.82 28.28
CA GLU A 256 29.29 -24.26 28.51
C GLU A 256 30.18 -25.06 27.52
N GLU A 257 30.32 -24.62 26.26
CA GLU A 257 31.23 -25.23 25.29
C GLU A 257 32.71 -25.08 25.69
N VAL A 258 33.10 -23.87 26.16
CA VAL A 258 34.49 -23.64 26.67
C VAL A 258 34.76 -24.50 27.88
N TRP A 259 33.75 -24.69 28.77
CA TRP A 259 33.89 -25.53 29.97
C TRP A 259 34.08 -27.02 29.60
N ILE A 260 33.35 -27.55 28.63
CA ILE A 260 33.51 -28.92 28.14
C ILE A 260 34.87 -29.14 27.48
N ARG A 261 35.38 -28.16 26.69
CA ARG A 261 36.72 -28.25 26.07
C ARG A 261 37.87 -28.21 27.06
N LYS A 262 37.71 -27.58 28.23
CA LYS A 262 38.75 -27.47 29.27
C LYS A 262 38.97 -28.71 30.12
N GLY A 263 38.31 -29.83 29.79
CA GLY A 263 38.63 -31.16 30.33
C GLY A 263 37.97 -31.52 31.63
N VAL A 264 37.33 -32.67 31.59
CA VAL A 264 36.64 -33.31 32.69
C VAL A 264 37.60 -34.29 33.37
N GLU A 265 38.44 -33.80 34.28
CA GLU A 265 39.25 -34.74 35.08
C GLU A 265 38.71 -35.05 36.50
N ALA A 266 37.65 -34.41 36.95
CA ALA A 266 37.08 -34.72 38.26
C ALA A 266 35.59 -34.47 38.41
N ARG A 267 34.79 -35.54 38.61
CA ARG A 267 33.41 -35.65 39.08
C ARG A 267 32.36 -36.01 38.04
N ARG A 268 32.21 -37.32 37.82
CA ARG A 268 31.26 -37.98 36.89
C ARG A 268 29.77 -37.62 37.07
N THR A 269 29.27 -37.34 38.24
CA THR A 269 27.82 -37.17 38.48
C THR A 269 27.29 -35.74 38.20
N ARG A 270 28.09 -34.69 38.32
CA ARG A 270 27.70 -33.32 37.99
C ARG A 270 27.85 -32.97 36.50
N SER A 271 28.58 -33.79 35.74
CA SER A 271 28.81 -33.58 34.32
C SER A 271 27.61 -33.99 33.44
N VAL A 272 26.83 -35.00 33.85
CA VAL A 272 25.68 -35.53 33.09
C VAL A 272 24.59 -34.47 32.94
N ALA A 273 24.21 -33.79 34.00
CA ALA A 273 23.19 -32.75 33.96
C ALA A 273 23.61 -31.52 33.10
N ARG A 274 24.92 -31.21 33.08
CA ARG A 274 25.46 -30.14 32.25
C ARG A 274 25.56 -30.54 30.78
N ILE A 275 25.92 -31.79 30.48
CA ILE A 275 25.91 -32.32 29.10
C ILE A 275 24.48 -32.31 28.56
N GLN A 276 23.50 -32.79 29.33
CA GLN A 276 22.08 -32.71 28.94
C GLN A 276 21.62 -31.28 28.71
N ARG A 277 22.05 -30.32 29.56
CA ARG A 277 21.72 -28.90 29.37
C ARG A 277 22.35 -28.32 28.09
N LEU A 278 23.57 -28.72 27.76
CA LEU A 278 24.24 -28.31 26.52
C LEU A 278 23.57 -28.92 25.31
N GLU A 279 23.14 -30.18 25.36
CA GLU A 279 22.37 -30.81 24.28
C GLU A 279 21.04 -30.09 24.08
N VAL A 280 20.33 -29.73 25.13
CA VAL A 280 19.10 -28.93 25.06
C VAL A 280 19.36 -27.54 24.45
N LEU A 281 20.44 -26.84 24.84
CA LEU A 281 20.81 -25.55 24.30
C LEU A 281 21.20 -25.62 22.83
N ARG A 282 21.90 -26.69 22.41
CA ARG A 282 22.24 -26.95 21.00
C ARG A 282 20.98 -27.28 20.18
N ASP A 283 20.09 -28.11 20.69
CA ASP A 283 18.82 -28.44 20.05
C ASP A 283 17.94 -27.18 19.92
N GLN A 284 17.85 -26.36 20.96
CA GLN A 284 17.18 -25.05 20.91
C GLN A 284 17.82 -24.12 19.87
N ARG A 285 19.16 -24.09 19.75
CA ARG A 285 19.84 -23.28 18.73
C ARG A 285 19.58 -23.81 17.32
N GLN A 286 19.59 -25.14 17.12
CA GLN A 286 19.24 -25.76 15.83
C GLN A 286 17.78 -25.54 15.42
N LYS A 287 16.87 -25.54 16.41
CA LYS A 287 15.44 -25.27 16.21
C LYS A 287 15.14 -23.77 16.04
N ARG A 288 16.07 -22.88 16.41
CA ARG A 288 15.96 -21.47 16.07
C ARG A 288 16.00 -21.32 14.56
N ARG A 289 14.88 -20.95 14.01
CA ARG A 289 14.78 -20.51 12.64
C ARG A 289 15.25 -19.06 12.63
N ASP A 290 16.50 -18.82 12.19
CA ASP A 290 17.06 -17.48 12.15
C ASP A 290 16.13 -16.55 11.36
N SER A 291 15.84 -15.37 11.93
CA SER A 291 15.23 -14.28 11.19
C SER A 291 16.21 -13.89 10.08
N LEU A 292 15.72 -13.83 8.84
CA LEU A 292 16.50 -13.29 7.73
C LEU A 292 16.88 -11.86 8.12
N GLY A 293 18.20 -11.59 8.21
CA GLY A 293 18.71 -10.32 8.69
C GLY A 293 18.26 -9.13 7.84
N GLN A 294 18.27 -7.95 8.44
CA GLN A 294 18.14 -6.68 7.70
C GLN A 294 19.35 -6.53 6.77
N VAL A 295 19.09 -6.27 5.51
CA VAL A 295 20.11 -6.13 4.47
C VAL A 295 20.34 -4.65 4.22
N LYS A 296 21.58 -4.19 4.38
CA LYS A 296 22.02 -2.87 3.90
C LYS A 296 22.54 -3.03 2.48
N LEU A 297 21.73 -2.68 1.50
CA LEU A 297 22.12 -2.61 0.09
C LEU A 297 22.39 -1.16 -0.29
N GLU A 298 23.58 -0.89 -0.85
CA GLU A 298 23.84 0.36 -1.57
C GLU A 298 23.46 0.15 -3.04
N ILE A 299 22.60 0.97 -3.61
CA ILE A 299 22.12 0.84 -4.99
C ILE A 299 22.97 1.67 -5.94
N ASP A 300 23.33 1.10 -7.10
CA ASP A 300 24.00 1.82 -8.16
C ASP A 300 22.97 2.60 -9.02
N SER A 301 23.17 3.89 -9.13
CA SER A 301 22.37 4.75 -10.01
C SER A 301 22.97 4.91 -11.41
N GLY A 302 23.92 4.07 -11.81
CA GLY A 302 24.58 4.17 -13.10
C GLY A 302 25.36 5.47 -13.31
N ALA A 303 25.69 5.79 -14.57
CA ALA A 303 26.28 7.08 -14.90
C ALA A 303 25.29 8.22 -14.63
N PRO A 304 25.68 9.32 -13.96
CA PRO A 304 24.76 10.41 -13.64
C PRO A 304 24.16 11.03 -14.91
N SER A 305 22.82 11.10 -14.96
CA SER A 305 22.09 11.84 -15.99
C SER A 305 22.38 13.35 -15.90
N GLY A 306 21.89 14.14 -16.90
CA GLY A 306 21.87 15.60 -16.79
C GLY A 306 21.09 16.08 -15.54
N LYS A 307 21.22 17.36 -15.17
CA LYS A 307 20.47 17.92 -14.02
C LYS A 307 18.96 17.85 -14.22
N ILE A 308 18.48 18.02 -15.46
CA ILE A 308 17.06 17.94 -15.85
C ILE A 308 16.85 16.57 -16.49
N VAL A 309 15.84 15.83 -16.03
CA VAL A 309 15.38 14.57 -16.60
C VAL A 309 14.32 14.85 -17.68
N ALA A 310 13.34 15.70 -17.37
CA ALA A 310 12.34 16.14 -18.33
C ALA A 310 11.83 17.54 -17.97
N GLU A 311 11.57 18.37 -18.96
CA GLU A 311 10.90 19.66 -18.84
C GLU A 311 9.72 19.68 -19.81
N LEU A 312 8.51 19.78 -19.26
CA LEU A 312 7.25 19.83 -20.01
C LEU A 312 6.69 21.25 -19.95
N LYS A 313 6.25 21.78 -21.09
CA LYS A 313 5.65 23.12 -21.20
C LYS A 313 4.34 23.03 -21.95
N GLU A 314 3.23 23.31 -21.27
CA GLU A 314 1.87 23.35 -21.81
C GLU A 314 1.51 22.13 -22.67
N VAL A 315 1.92 20.95 -22.20
CA VAL A 315 1.76 19.69 -22.93
C VAL A 315 0.32 19.25 -22.90
N SER A 316 -0.21 18.91 -24.10
CA SER A 316 -1.57 18.36 -24.23
C SER A 316 -1.57 17.16 -25.16
N LEU A 317 -2.35 16.14 -24.79
CA LEU A 317 -2.54 14.90 -25.55
C LEU A 317 -3.96 14.37 -25.37
N SER A 318 -4.60 14.01 -26.49
CA SER A 318 -5.90 13.34 -26.52
C SER A 318 -5.87 12.15 -27.48
N PHE A 319 -6.74 11.18 -27.27
CA PHE A 319 -6.94 10.03 -28.16
C PHE A 319 -8.39 9.99 -28.66
N GLY A 320 -8.61 9.46 -29.84
CA GLY A 320 -9.93 9.31 -30.48
C GLY A 320 -10.22 10.36 -31.53
N ASP A 321 -11.34 10.20 -32.23
CA ASP A 321 -11.86 11.13 -33.22
C ASP A 321 -12.70 12.22 -32.52
N ARG A 322 -13.09 13.27 -33.26
CA ARG A 322 -13.82 14.45 -32.75
C ARG A 322 -15.07 14.14 -31.90
N GLU A 323 -15.71 13.01 -32.13
CA GLU A 323 -16.91 12.58 -31.39
C GLU A 323 -16.59 11.71 -30.15
N THR A 324 -15.40 11.09 -30.11
CA THR A 324 -14.96 10.17 -29.04
C THR A 324 -13.65 10.64 -28.39
N GLU A 325 -13.33 11.93 -28.53
CA GLU A 325 -12.06 12.48 -28.04
C GLU A 325 -11.95 12.34 -26.51
N LYS A 326 -11.02 11.52 -26.07
CA LYS A 326 -10.65 11.38 -24.66
C LYS A 326 -9.39 12.19 -24.39
N VAL A 327 -9.53 13.32 -23.69
CA VAL A 327 -8.41 14.15 -23.27
C VAL A 327 -7.68 13.46 -22.12
N ILE A 328 -6.41 13.13 -22.30
CA ILE A 328 -5.58 12.47 -21.29
C ILE A 328 -4.73 13.50 -20.53
N VAL A 329 -4.13 14.45 -21.24
CA VAL A 329 -3.30 15.51 -20.65
C VAL A 329 -3.71 16.83 -21.28
N LYS A 330 -3.91 17.87 -20.47
CA LYS A 330 -4.27 19.20 -20.90
C LYS A 330 -3.41 20.25 -20.20
N ASP A 331 -2.68 21.03 -21.02
CA ASP A 331 -1.88 22.19 -20.59
C ASP A 331 -0.97 21.91 -19.37
N PHE A 332 -0.38 20.70 -19.33
CA PHE A 332 0.47 20.26 -18.24
C PHE A 332 1.89 20.80 -18.38
N SER A 333 2.40 21.39 -17.31
CA SER A 333 3.78 21.88 -17.23
C SER A 333 4.41 21.39 -15.93
N ALA A 334 5.62 20.80 -16.04
CA ALA A 334 6.40 20.30 -14.91
C ALA A 334 7.89 20.25 -15.27
N THR A 335 8.75 20.31 -14.25
CA THR A 335 10.20 20.16 -14.43
C THR A 335 10.71 19.11 -13.46
N ILE A 336 11.17 17.99 -14.00
CA ILE A 336 11.66 16.84 -13.23
C ILE A 336 13.18 16.87 -13.24
N LEU A 337 13.76 16.87 -12.05
CA LEU A 337 15.19 16.92 -11.84
C LEU A 337 15.77 15.54 -11.55
N ARG A 338 17.07 15.42 -11.67
CA ARG A 338 17.78 14.20 -11.29
C ARG A 338 17.69 14.00 -9.78
N GLY A 339 17.30 12.79 -9.38
CA GLY A 339 17.14 12.39 -7.98
C GLY A 339 15.72 12.59 -7.46
N ASP A 340 14.81 13.20 -8.25
CA ASP A 340 13.41 13.30 -7.85
C ASP A 340 12.76 11.92 -7.81
N LYS A 341 11.91 11.70 -6.83
CA LYS A 341 11.08 10.51 -6.70
C LYS A 341 9.64 10.94 -6.84
N VAL A 342 9.11 10.74 -8.05
CA VAL A 342 7.81 11.29 -8.47
C VAL A 342 6.74 10.22 -8.41
N GLY A 343 5.73 10.42 -7.56
CA GLY A 343 4.53 9.57 -7.48
C GLY A 343 3.46 10.03 -8.46
N LEU A 344 2.85 9.10 -9.21
CA LEU A 344 1.70 9.41 -10.06
C LEU A 344 0.42 8.87 -9.43
N ILE A 345 -0.51 9.76 -9.13
CA ILE A 345 -1.77 9.46 -8.45
C ILE A 345 -2.95 9.78 -9.38
N GLY A 346 -3.90 8.84 -9.47
CA GLY A 346 -5.14 9.02 -10.23
C GLY A 346 -5.89 7.71 -10.41
N PRO A 347 -7.19 7.77 -10.78
CA PRO A 347 -8.01 6.58 -10.98
C PRO A 347 -7.48 5.68 -12.10
N ASN A 348 -7.94 4.45 -12.10
CA ASN A 348 -7.60 3.51 -13.16
C ASN A 348 -8.15 4.01 -14.50
N GLY A 349 -7.30 4.02 -15.55
CA GLY A 349 -7.65 4.56 -16.88
C GLY A 349 -7.59 6.08 -17.00
N ALA A 350 -7.07 6.81 -15.99
CA ALA A 350 -6.82 8.26 -16.07
C ALA A 350 -5.70 8.65 -17.07
N GLY A 351 -4.84 7.69 -17.42
CA GLY A 351 -3.73 7.92 -18.34
C GLY A 351 -2.36 8.06 -17.67
N LYS A 352 -2.17 7.49 -16.48
CA LYS A 352 -0.89 7.49 -15.73
C LYS A 352 0.27 7.00 -16.61
N THR A 353 0.13 5.82 -17.21
CA THR A 353 1.14 5.22 -18.10
C THR A 353 1.37 6.07 -19.36
N THR A 354 0.32 6.72 -19.88
CA THR A 354 0.43 7.63 -21.04
C THR A 354 1.23 8.88 -20.68
N LEU A 355 0.98 9.46 -19.51
CA LEU A 355 1.74 10.60 -19.00
C LEU A 355 3.22 10.24 -18.79
N LEU A 356 3.51 9.06 -18.23
CA LEU A 356 4.87 8.55 -18.10
C LEU A 356 5.58 8.45 -19.46
N LYS A 357 4.92 7.87 -20.47
CA LYS A 357 5.48 7.77 -21.84
C LYS A 357 5.72 9.13 -22.47
N LEU A 358 4.88 10.14 -22.18
CA LEU A 358 5.12 11.52 -22.58
C LEU A 358 6.37 12.10 -21.90
N ILE A 359 6.47 11.97 -20.57
CA ILE A 359 7.62 12.46 -19.79
C ILE A 359 8.92 11.85 -20.28
N LEU A 360 8.92 10.56 -20.60
CA LEU A 360 10.09 9.82 -21.08
C LEU A 360 10.34 9.98 -22.59
N GLY A 361 9.42 10.67 -23.31
CA GLY A 361 9.53 10.98 -24.74
C GLY A 361 9.26 9.82 -25.68
N GLU A 362 8.66 8.76 -25.20
CA GLU A 362 8.17 7.66 -26.02
C GLU A 362 6.93 8.06 -26.84
N LEU A 363 6.18 9.05 -26.34
CA LEU A 363 5.06 9.66 -27.04
C LEU A 363 5.34 11.14 -27.29
N GLN A 364 4.87 11.62 -28.44
CA GLN A 364 4.95 13.03 -28.77
C GLN A 364 3.64 13.73 -28.39
N PRO A 365 3.71 14.94 -27.80
CA PRO A 365 2.52 15.71 -27.47
C PRO A 365 1.88 16.29 -28.74
N GLN A 366 0.55 16.49 -28.70
CA GLN A 366 -0.17 17.19 -29.80
C GLN A 366 0.02 18.70 -29.71
N ARG A 367 0.20 19.23 -28.49
CA ARG A 367 0.51 20.63 -28.20
C ARG A 367 1.54 20.72 -27.11
N GLY A 368 2.25 21.84 -27.04
CA GLY A 368 3.31 22.07 -26.08
C GLY A 368 4.66 21.54 -26.54
N ALA A 369 5.63 21.54 -25.65
CA ALA A 369 6.98 21.06 -25.89
C ALA A 369 7.50 20.24 -24.74
N ILE A 370 8.23 19.17 -25.07
CA ILE A 370 8.93 18.33 -24.08
C ILE A 370 10.42 18.40 -24.41
N ARG A 371 11.21 18.79 -23.42
CA ARG A 371 12.67 18.72 -23.46
C ARG A 371 13.15 17.61 -22.57
N GLN A 372 13.81 16.63 -23.14
CA GLN A 372 14.43 15.53 -22.40
C GLN A 372 15.85 15.86 -21.96
N GLY A 373 16.24 15.27 -20.86
CA GLY A 373 17.61 15.27 -20.36
C GLY A 373 18.54 14.44 -21.24
N SER A 374 19.82 14.57 -20.97
CA SER A 374 20.87 13.80 -21.66
C SER A 374 21.24 12.56 -20.88
N LYS A 375 21.64 11.48 -21.59
CA LYS A 375 22.14 10.22 -21.01
C LYS A 375 21.13 9.56 -20.05
N LEU A 376 19.86 9.51 -20.44
CA LEU A 376 18.84 8.79 -19.68
C LEU A 376 18.95 7.29 -19.98
N GLU A 377 19.13 6.48 -18.94
CA GLU A 377 19.10 5.02 -18.98
C GLU A 377 17.89 4.59 -18.15
N VAL A 378 16.79 4.26 -18.86
CA VAL A 378 15.49 3.98 -18.25
C VAL A 378 15.32 2.47 -18.08
N ALA A 379 14.94 2.04 -16.89
CA ALA A 379 14.54 0.65 -16.61
C ALA A 379 13.07 0.60 -16.18
N TYR A 380 12.30 -0.27 -16.85
CA TYR A 380 10.88 -0.52 -16.58
C TYR A 380 10.69 -1.83 -15.84
N PHE A 381 10.04 -1.78 -14.69
CA PHE A 381 9.74 -2.97 -13.89
C PHE A 381 8.77 -3.94 -14.60
N ASP A 382 7.71 -3.41 -15.21
CA ASP A 382 6.68 -4.22 -15.87
C ASP A 382 7.18 -4.95 -17.12
N GLN A 383 8.06 -4.34 -17.89
CA GLN A 383 8.69 -5.00 -19.05
C GLN A 383 9.54 -6.20 -18.66
N MET A 384 10.12 -6.20 -17.46
CA MET A 384 10.91 -7.33 -16.96
C MET A 384 10.02 -8.53 -16.58
N ARG A 385 8.78 -8.28 -16.15
CA ARG A 385 7.80 -9.31 -15.82
C ARG A 385 7.46 -10.17 -17.05
N SER A 386 7.24 -9.54 -18.19
CA SER A 386 6.89 -10.20 -19.45
C SER A 386 8.07 -10.97 -20.09
N THR A 387 9.31 -10.61 -19.76
CA THR A 387 10.53 -11.22 -20.34
C THR A 387 11.20 -12.26 -19.43
N LEU A 388 10.55 -12.65 -18.33
CA LEU A 388 11.12 -13.58 -17.37
C LEU A 388 11.15 -15.00 -17.93
N ASN A 389 12.36 -15.58 -18.09
CA ASN A 389 12.51 -16.97 -18.49
C ASN A 389 12.29 -17.91 -17.29
N LEU A 390 11.18 -18.63 -17.30
CA LEU A 390 10.77 -19.51 -16.21
C LEU A 390 11.68 -20.73 -16.04
N ASP A 391 12.41 -21.15 -17.07
CA ASP A 391 13.31 -22.30 -17.03
C ASP A 391 14.75 -21.93 -16.64
N ALA A 392 15.11 -20.65 -16.64
CA ALA A 392 16.40 -20.18 -16.18
C ALA A 392 16.54 -20.33 -14.66
N THR A 393 17.79 -20.47 -14.19
CA THR A 393 18.08 -20.43 -12.75
C THR A 393 17.96 -18.98 -12.22
N LEU A 394 17.79 -18.83 -10.90
CA LEU A 394 17.78 -17.49 -10.29
C LEU A 394 19.08 -16.76 -10.59
N ALA A 395 20.22 -17.44 -10.48
CA ALA A 395 21.54 -16.87 -10.76
C ALA A 395 21.64 -16.36 -12.20
N ASP A 396 21.24 -17.17 -13.18
CA ASP A 396 21.25 -16.77 -14.60
C ASP A 396 20.23 -15.66 -14.92
N THR A 397 19.15 -15.57 -14.17
CA THR A 397 18.15 -14.51 -14.35
C THR A 397 18.71 -13.14 -13.94
N ILE A 398 19.56 -13.11 -12.91
CA ILE A 398 20.19 -11.86 -12.43
C ILE A 398 21.41 -11.51 -13.28
N SER A 399 22.29 -12.48 -13.55
CA SER A 399 23.56 -12.27 -14.26
C SER A 399 23.78 -13.38 -15.29
N PRO A 400 23.21 -13.28 -16.51
CA PRO A 400 23.31 -14.29 -17.53
C PRO A 400 24.75 -14.62 -17.88
N GLY A 401 25.17 -15.88 -17.66
CA GLY A 401 26.49 -16.38 -18.01
C GLY A 401 27.64 -15.84 -17.15
N SER A 402 27.37 -15.21 -16.02
CA SER A 402 28.39 -14.70 -15.09
C SER A 402 28.03 -15.02 -13.64
N GLU A 403 29.01 -15.40 -12.85
CA GLU A 403 28.84 -15.57 -11.40
C GLU A 403 28.90 -14.25 -10.62
N TRP A 404 29.12 -13.13 -11.30
CA TRP A 404 29.33 -11.82 -10.72
C TRP A 404 28.33 -10.80 -11.23
N VAL A 405 27.78 -10.04 -10.32
CA VAL A 405 26.94 -8.86 -10.59
C VAL A 405 27.79 -7.62 -10.39
N GLU A 406 27.82 -6.72 -11.36
CA GLU A 406 28.40 -5.38 -11.17
C GLU A 406 27.35 -4.48 -10.54
N PHE A 407 27.63 -4.01 -9.34
CA PHE A 407 26.67 -3.29 -8.53
C PHE A 407 27.38 -2.18 -7.77
N ALA A 408 26.93 -0.93 -7.92
CA ALA A 408 27.54 0.26 -7.29
C ALA A 408 29.05 0.39 -7.55
N GLY A 409 29.51 0.00 -8.75
CA GLY A 409 30.95 0.00 -9.07
C GLY A 409 31.76 -1.09 -8.35
N GLN A 410 31.10 -1.99 -7.65
CA GLN A 410 31.70 -3.16 -6.99
C GLN A 410 31.23 -4.46 -7.69
N ARG A 411 32.12 -5.45 -7.70
CA ARG A 411 31.76 -6.80 -8.12
C ARG A 411 31.31 -7.61 -6.92
N LYS A 412 30.07 -8.09 -6.94
CA LYS A 412 29.49 -8.95 -5.92
C LYS A 412 29.13 -10.30 -6.52
N HIS A 413 29.44 -11.38 -5.80
CA HIS A 413 29.04 -12.72 -6.24
C HIS A 413 27.51 -12.84 -6.24
N VAL A 414 26.92 -13.43 -7.32
CA VAL A 414 25.47 -13.52 -7.53
C VAL A 414 24.74 -14.19 -6.36
N MET A 415 25.36 -15.20 -5.72
CA MET A 415 24.79 -15.85 -4.54
C MET A 415 24.66 -14.89 -3.34
N SER A 416 25.69 -14.05 -3.12
CA SER A 416 25.65 -13.05 -2.05
C SER A 416 24.65 -11.94 -2.36
N TYR A 417 24.53 -11.55 -3.64
CA TYR A 417 23.54 -10.59 -4.10
C TYR A 417 22.10 -11.11 -3.92
N LEU A 418 21.83 -12.37 -4.30
CA LEU A 418 20.53 -13.02 -4.09
C LEU A 418 20.16 -13.15 -2.60
N ASN A 419 21.14 -13.39 -1.74
CA ASN A 419 20.92 -13.43 -0.29
C ASN A 419 20.43 -12.08 0.26
N ASP A 420 20.87 -10.96 -0.32
CA ASP A 420 20.38 -9.63 0.04
C ASP A 420 18.89 -9.45 -0.30
N PHE A 421 18.39 -10.19 -1.30
CA PHE A 421 16.97 -10.26 -1.64
C PHE A 421 16.25 -11.44 -0.96
N LEU A 422 16.78 -11.91 0.16
CA LEU A 422 16.19 -12.94 1.00
C LEU A 422 16.06 -14.33 0.33
N PHE A 423 16.91 -14.64 -0.65
CA PHE A 423 17.03 -15.97 -1.22
C PHE A 423 18.15 -16.75 -0.54
N SER A 424 17.85 -17.97 -0.10
CA SER A 424 18.90 -18.84 0.42
C SER A 424 19.86 -19.27 -0.70
N PRO A 425 21.16 -19.49 -0.42
CA PRO A 425 22.13 -19.92 -1.41
C PRO A 425 21.73 -21.22 -2.14
N GLU A 426 21.03 -22.12 -1.46
CA GLU A 426 20.53 -23.39 -2.04
C GLU A 426 19.51 -23.16 -3.15
N ARG A 427 18.74 -22.06 -3.09
CA ARG A 427 17.74 -21.71 -4.09
C ARG A 427 18.29 -21.00 -5.31
N ALA A 428 19.50 -20.46 -5.26
CA ALA A 428 20.07 -19.72 -6.39
C ALA A 428 20.15 -20.52 -7.69
N ASN A 429 20.31 -21.83 -7.59
CA ASN A 429 20.34 -22.76 -8.72
C ASN A 429 18.97 -23.36 -9.09
N SER A 430 17.90 -22.97 -8.38
CA SER A 430 16.55 -23.44 -8.69
C SER A 430 15.99 -22.69 -9.90
N PRO A 431 15.18 -23.36 -10.75
CA PRO A 431 14.53 -22.67 -11.87
C PRO A 431 13.42 -21.74 -11.37
N VAL A 432 13.26 -20.59 -12.04
CA VAL A 432 12.28 -19.55 -11.70
C VAL A 432 10.84 -20.06 -11.62
N ARG A 433 10.48 -21.09 -12.41
CA ARG A 433 9.15 -21.71 -12.38
C ARG A 433 8.75 -22.30 -11.03
N THR A 434 9.73 -22.66 -10.18
CA THR A 434 9.47 -23.22 -8.83
C THR A 434 9.17 -22.17 -7.78
N LEU A 435 9.29 -20.91 -8.13
CA LEU A 435 9.06 -19.77 -7.23
C LEU A 435 7.57 -19.45 -7.13
N SER A 436 7.15 -19.05 -5.92
CA SER A 436 5.86 -18.40 -5.69
C SER A 436 5.77 -17.04 -6.40
N GLY A 437 4.58 -16.48 -6.56
CA GLY A 437 4.37 -15.16 -7.16
C GLY A 437 5.21 -14.07 -6.49
N GLY A 438 5.18 -14.00 -5.16
CA GLY A 438 5.98 -13.03 -4.39
C GLY A 438 7.49 -13.24 -4.52
N GLU A 439 7.97 -14.50 -4.56
CA GLU A 439 9.39 -14.79 -4.82
C GLU A 439 9.81 -14.37 -6.24
N ARG A 440 8.95 -14.57 -7.23
CA ARG A 440 9.20 -14.09 -8.61
C ARG A 440 9.33 -12.57 -8.65
N ASN A 441 8.46 -11.85 -7.96
CA ASN A 441 8.55 -10.39 -7.87
C ASN A 441 9.86 -9.95 -7.19
N ARG A 442 10.32 -10.62 -6.14
CA ARG A 442 11.63 -10.36 -5.54
C ARG A 442 12.81 -10.57 -6.50
N VAL A 443 12.77 -11.63 -7.33
CA VAL A 443 13.78 -11.85 -8.38
C VAL A 443 13.74 -10.73 -9.42
N LEU A 444 12.55 -10.27 -9.80
CA LEU A 444 12.41 -9.15 -10.74
C LEU A 444 12.96 -7.85 -10.15
N LEU A 445 12.73 -7.58 -8.87
CA LEU A 445 13.35 -6.45 -8.17
C LEU A 445 14.86 -6.58 -8.13
N ALA A 446 15.38 -7.76 -7.77
CA ALA A 446 16.82 -8.01 -7.79
C ALA A 446 17.43 -7.78 -9.18
N ARG A 447 16.75 -8.22 -10.24
CA ARG A 447 17.18 -7.98 -11.62
C ARG A 447 17.13 -6.49 -11.99
N LEU A 448 16.08 -5.79 -11.59
CA LEU A 448 15.92 -4.35 -11.84
C LEU A 448 17.09 -3.56 -11.25
N PHE A 449 17.42 -3.83 -10.01
CA PHE A 449 18.51 -3.12 -9.32
C PHE A 449 19.92 -3.59 -9.72
N ALA A 450 20.05 -4.71 -10.42
CA ALA A 450 21.31 -5.15 -11.03
C ALA A 450 21.64 -4.41 -12.35
N LEU A 451 20.65 -3.71 -12.95
CA LEU A 451 20.86 -2.96 -14.18
C LEU A 451 21.42 -1.57 -13.89
N PRO A 452 22.40 -1.09 -14.67
CA PRO A 452 22.90 0.27 -14.56
C PRO A 452 21.85 1.24 -15.15
N ALA A 453 20.86 1.65 -14.36
CA ALA A 453 19.83 2.59 -14.76
C ALA A 453 19.91 3.85 -13.91
N ASN A 454 19.65 5.02 -14.50
CA ASN A 454 19.56 6.29 -13.76
C ASN A 454 18.14 6.84 -13.67
N VAL A 455 17.20 6.18 -14.34
CA VAL A 455 15.75 6.42 -14.24
C VAL A 455 15.04 5.09 -14.07
N LEU A 456 14.29 4.93 -12.97
CA LEU A 456 13.46 3.77 -12.71
C LEU A 456 11.99 4.12 -12.91
N VAL A 457 11.28 3.25 -13.59
CA VAL A 457 9.82 3.34 -13.79
C VAL A 457 9.18 2.10 -13.18
N LEU A 458 8.41 2.32 -12.12
CA LEU A 458 7.74 1.30 -11.35
C LEU A 458 6.23 1.50 -11.48
N ASP A 459 5.56 0.63 -12.22
CA ASP A 459 4.10 0.63 -12.38
C ASP A 459 3.51 -0.47 -11.51
N GLU A 460 2.78 -0.08 -10.47
CA GLU A 460 2.19 -0.93 -9.44
C GLU A 460 3.16 -2.00 -8.87
N PRO A 461 4.35 -1.61 -8.41
CA PRO A 461 5.34 -2.58 -7.92
C PRO A 461 4.92 -3.24 -6.60
N THR A 462 3.98 -2.64 -5.89
CA THR A 462 3.48 -3.09 -4.59
C THR A 462 2.51 -4.27 -4.69
N ASN A 463 1.91 -4.48 -5.87
CA ASN A 463 1.00 -5.60 -6.09
C ASN A 463 1.71 -6.95 -5.88
N ASP A 464 1.05 -7.85 -5.13
CA ASP A 464 1.52 -9.20 -4.82
C ASP A 464 2.84 -9.27 -3.99
N LEU A 465 3.32 -8.15 -3.43
CA LEU A 465 4.45 -8.15 -2.50
C LEU A 465 3.95 -8.33 -1.05
N ASP A 466 4.69 -9.11 -0.28
CA ASP A 466 4.48 -9.18 1.17
C ASP A 466 5.12 -7.96 1.88
N ILE A 467 4.72 -7.72 3.12
CA ILE A 467 5.14 -6.55 3.89
C ILE A 467 6.67 -6.49 4.01
N ASP A 468 7.33 -7.62 4.27
CA ASP A 468 8.80 -7.68 4.36
C ASP A 468 9.49 -7.22 3.04
N THR A 469 8.91 -7.62 1.90
CA THR A 469 9.43 -7.26 0.57
C THR A 469 9.12 -5.79 0.23
N LEU A 470 7.96 -5.28 0.68
CA LEU A 470 7.61 -3.86 0.53
C LEU A 470 8.58 -2.97 1.31
N GLU A 471 8.90 -3.32 2.56
CA GLU A 471 9.87 -2.60 3.38
C GLU A 471 11.27 -2.60 2.75
N LEU A 472 11.70 -3.76 2.23
CA LEU A 472 12.95 -3.85 1.48
C LEU A 472 12.95 -2.93 0.25
N LEU A 473 11.85 -2.90 -0.52
CA LEU A 473 11.73 -2.04 -1.70
C LEU A 473 11.74 -0.55 -1.32
N GLU A 474 11.08 -0.17 -0.22
CA GLU A 474 11.13 1.19 0.31
C GLU A 474 12.55 1.62 0.64
N GLU A 475 13.29 0.79 1.40
CA GLU A 475 14.67 1.07 1.79
C GLU A 475 15.58 1.21 0.55
N LEU A 476 15.44 0.30 -0.42
CA LEU A 476 16.18 0.34 -1.68
C LEU A 476 15.87 1.63 -2.47
N LEU A 477 14.62 2.00 -2.61
CA LEU A 477 14.23 3.21 -3.34
C LEU A 477 14.62 4.49 -2.60
N GLN A 478 14.57 4.53 -1.27
CA GLN A 478 15.06 5.66 -0.48
C GLN A 478 16.56 5.88 -0.67
N GLY A 479 17.35 4.81 -0.73
CA GLY A 479 18.79 4.86 -0.97
C GLY A 479 19.19 5.14 -2.42
N TYR A 480 18.27 5.00 -3.38
CA TYR A 480 18.55 5.18 -4.80
C TYR A 480 18.78 6.64 -5.16
N LYS A 481 19.93 6.95 -5.78
CA LYS A 481 20.36 8.31 -6.16
C LYS A 481 19.87 8.77 -7.52
N GLY A 482 19.29 7.88 -8.32
CA GLY A 482 18.66 8.18 -9.61
C GLY A 482 17.25 8.72 -9.43
N THR A 483 16.58 8.99 -10.55
CA THR A 483 15.20 9.46 -10.60
C THR A 483 14.24 8.27 -10.61
N VAL A 484 13.15 8.36 -9.86
CA VAL A 484 12.14 7.31 -9.78
C VAL A 484 10.78 7.87 -10.20
N PHE A 485 10.12 7.18 -11.10
CA PHE A 485 8.69 7.36 -11.38
C PHE A 485 7.93 6.19 -10.80
N LEU A 486 7.00 6.48 -9.92
CA LEU A 486 6.25 5.49 -9.17
C LEU A 486 4.76 5.66 -9.40
N VAL A 487 4.11 4.65 -9.96
CA VAL A 487 2.66 4.50 -9.95
C VAL A 487 2.33 3.48 -8.87
N SER A 488 1.64 3.88 -7.82
CA SER A 488 1.20 2.98 -6.77
C SER A 488 -0.11 3.46 -6.13
N HIS A 489 -0.86 2.51 -5.63
CA HIS A 489 -2.07 2.75 -4.84
C HIS A 489 -1.84 2.50 -3.35
N ASP A 490 -0.63 2.12 -2.93
CA ASP A 490 -0.23 2.04 -1.52
C ASP A 490 0.16 3.44 -1.00
N ARG A 491 -0.69 3.99 -0.14
CA ARG A 491 -0.54 5.35 0.42
C ARG A 491 0.74 5.48 1.23
N ARG A 492 1.01 4.50 2.10
CA ARG A 492 2.18 4.52 2.99
C ARG A 492 3.48 4.35 2.21
N PHE A 493 3.47 3.52 1.17
CA PHE A 493 4.60 3.36 0.26
C PHE A 493 4.92 4.67 -0.47
N LEU A 494 3.89 5.38 -0.97
CA LEU A 494 4.06 6.70 -1.56
C LEU A 494 4.68 7.69 -0.58
N ASP A 495 4.12 7.81 0.64
CA ASP A 495 4.62 8.74 1.66
C ASP A 495 6.08 8.46 2.07
N ASN A 496 6.48 7.18 2.10
CA ASN A 496 7.84 6.79 2.48
C ASN A 496 8.89 7.00 1.38
N VAL A 497 8.48 7.00 0.09
CA VAL A 497 9.42 6.96 -1.04
C VAL A 497 9.46 8.27 -1.82
N VAL A 498 8.30 8.90 -2.09
CA VAL A 498 8.25 10.00 -3.07
C VAL A 498 8.61 11.35 -2.46
N THR A 499 9.19 12.22 -3.28
CA THR A 499 9.50 13.61 -2.93
C THR A 499 8.47 14.59 -3.47
N SER A 500 7.77 14.22 -4.55
CA SER A 500 6.66 14.97 -5.14
C SER A 500 5.65 14.04 -5.76
N THR A 501 4.43 14.53 -5.94
CA THR A 501 3.34 13.76 -6.54
C THR A 501 2.72 14.54 -7.70
N ILE A 502 2.48 13.84 -8.82
CA ILE A 502 1.70 14.35 -9.95
C ILE A 502 0.32 13.69 -9.89
N VAL A 503 -0.69 14.49 -9.64
CA VAL A 503 -2.05 14.02 -9.36
C VAL A 503 -3.00 14.38 -10.49
N TRP A 504 -3.85 13.44 -10.86
CA TRP A 504 -4.95 13.67 -11.78
C TRP A 504 -6.10 14.42 -11.08
N GLU A 505 -6.49 15.56 -11.63
CA GLU A 505 -7.60 16.41 -11.18
C GLU A 505 -8.72 16.47 -12.24
N GLY A 506 -8.96 15.38 -12.94
CA GLY A 506 -9.91 15.31 -14.07
C GLY A 506 -11.36 15.55 -13.66
N ASP A 507 -11.72 15.43 -12.37
CA ASP A 507 -13.04 15.81 -11.84
C ASP A 507 -13.29 17.32 -11.98
N GLU A 508 -12.24 18.15 -11.90
CA GLU A 508 -12.34 19.60 -12.11
C GLU A 508 -12.33 19.97 -13.60
N SER A 509 -11.49 19.30 -14.39
CA SER A 509 -11.35 19.51 -15.84
C SER A 509 -10.73 18.26 -16.48
N PRO A 510 -11.34 17.68 -17.53
CA PRO A 510 -10.79 16.50 -18.19
C PRO A 510 -9.32 16.69 -18.60
N GLY A 511 -8.48 15.70 -18.25
CA GLY A 511 -7.06 15.70 -18.60
C GLY A 511 -6.18 16.63 -17.77
N ARG A 512 -6.69 17.21 -16.68
CA ARG A 512 -5.90 18.07 -15.81
C ARG A 512 -5.02 17.24 -14.88
N TRP A 513 -3.73 17.52 -14.91
CA TRP A 513 -2.72 17.00 -13.99
C TRP A 513 -2.08 18.15 -13.24
N ARG A 514 -1.70 17.92 -12.01
CA ARG A 514 -1.03 18.92 -11.18
C ARG A 514 0.04 18.27 -10.31
N GLU A 515 1.16 18.98 -10.21
CA GLU A 515 2.27 18.59 -9.33
C GLU A 515 2.07 19.19 -7.94
N TYR A 516 2.38 18.38 -6.93
CA TYR A 516 2.37 18.73 -5.51
C TYR A 516 3.67 18.29 -4.87
N GLU A 517 4.18 19.08 -3.93
CA GLU A 517 5.33 18.70 -3.11
C GLU A 517 4.90 17.74 -2.01
N GLY A 518 5.72 16.69 -1.76
CA GLY A 518 5.48 15.68 -0.73
C GLY A 518 4.73 14.45 -1.21
N GLY A 519 4.32 13.62 -0.25
CA GLY A 519 3.65 12.34 -0.44
C GLY A 519 2.12 12.45 -0.62
N TYR A 520 1.46 11.31 -0.36
CA TYR A 520 -0.01 11.21 -0.45
C TYR A 520 -0.73 12.04 0.61
N GLU A 521 -0.27 11.99 1.87
CA GLU A 521 -0.91 12.74 2.96
C GLU A 521 -0.70 14.26 2.77
N ASP A 522 0.47 14.69 2.31
CA ASP A 522 0.74 16.09 1.99
C ASP A 522 -0.19 16.61 0.89
N TRP A 523 -0.35 15.83 -0.20
CA TRP A 523 -1.31 16.14 -1.25
C TRP A 523 -2.74 16.26 -0.72
N LYS A 524 -3.18 15.32 0.10
CA LYS A 524 -4.53 15.32 0.67
C LYS A 524 -4.81 16.58 1.49
N VAL A 525 -3.86 16.96 2.36
CA VAL A 525 -3.96 18.21 3.14
C VAL A 525 -4.02 19.44 2.24
N GLN A 526 -3.18 19.52 1.21
CA GLN A 526 -3.16 20.62 0.25
C GLN A 526 -4.47 20.68 -0.56
N ARG A 527 -5.00 19.55 -1.02
CA ARG A 527 -6.29 19.45 -1.72
C ARG A 527 -7.45 19.92 -0.85
N ASP A 528 -7.52 19.45 0.39
CA ASP A 528 -8.62 19.79 1.30
C ASP A 528 -8.59 21.27 1.68
N ARG A 529 -7.40 21.87 1.87
CA ARG A 529 -7.24 23.31 2.05
C ARG A 529 -7.72 24.10 0.82
N ALA A 530 -7.30 23.70 -0.38
CA ALA A 530 -7.71 24.32 -1.63
C ALA A 530 -9.24 24.26 -1.83
N ARG A 531 -9.87 23.12 -1.51
CA ARG A 531 -11.32 22.92 -1.57
C ARG A 531 -12.04 23.85 -0.59
N THR A 532 -11.60 23.90 0.67
CA THR A 532 -12.18 24.77 1.69
C THR A 532 -12.11 26.25 1.30
N LEU A 533 -10.97 26.69 0.77
CA LEU A 533 -10.81 28.06 0.27
C LEU A 533 -11.74 28.37 -0.90
N ARG A 534 -11.92 27.43 -1.83
CA ARG A 534 -12.88 27.59 -2.95
C ARG A 534 -14.33 27.65 -2.48
N GLU A 535 -14.72 26.80 -1.54
CA GLU A 535 -16.06 26.81 -0.94
C GLU A 535 -16.33 28.13 -0.19
N GLN A 536 -15.35 28.65 0.53
CA GLN A 536 -15.43 29.96 1.18
C GLN A 536 -15.55 31.10 0.16
N ALA A 537 -14.75 31.06 -0.92
CA ALA A 537 -14.83 32.02 -2.00
C ALA A 537 -16.18 31.96 -2.77
N ALA A 538 -16.72 30.76 -2.95
CA ALA A 538 -18.04 30.56 -3.56
C ALA A 538 -19.19 31.08 -2.68
N ARG A 539 -19.08 30.92 -1.35
CA ARG A 539 -20.05 31.47 -0.36
C ARG A 539 -19.95 32.99 -0.22
N ALA A 540 -18.77 33.59 -0.46
CA ALA A 540 -18.55 35.03 -0.40
C ALA A 540 -19.02 35.79 -1.64
N ARG A 541 -19.45 35.11 -2.71
CA ARG A 541 -20.07 35.79 -3.87
C ARG A 541 -21.48 36.22 -3.53
N PRO A 542 -21.83 37.54 -3.60
CA PRO A 542 -23.19 37.98 -3.34
C PRO A 542 -24.15 37.36 -4.33
N LYS A 543 -25.20 36.69 -3.84
CA LYS A 543 -26.38 36.36 -4.61
C LYS A 543 -27.15 37.68 -4.80
N ASP A 544 -26.93 38.34 -5.92
CA ASP A 544 -27.89 39.27 -6.53
C ASP A 544 -27.19 40.14 -7.59
N THR A 545 -27.30 39.73 -8.81
CA THR A 545 -27.51 40.64 -9.95
C THR A 545 -28.14 39.81 -11.11
N PRO A 546 -29.34 40.20 -11.60
CA PRO A 546 -29.94 39.58 -12.77
C PRO A 546 -29.11 39.93 -14.03
N PRO A 547 -29.12 39.07 -15.07
CA PRO A 547 -28.29 39.29 -16.26
C PRO A 547 -28.76 40.53 -17.04
N PRO A 548 -27.86 41.42 -17.46
CA PRO A 548 -28.26 42.53 -18.32
C PRO A 548 -28.60 42.00 -19.70
N VAL A 549 -29.79 42.40 -20.15
CA VAL A 549 -30.32 42.20 -21.50
C VAL A 549 -29.37 42.81 -22.54
N ALA A 550 -28.97 42.01 -23.50
CA ALA A 550 -28.11 42.41 -24.61
C ALA A 550 -28.78 43.49 -25.44
N LYS A 551 -28.14 44.66 -25.53
CA LYS A 551 -28.26 45.58 -26.67
C LYS A 551 -26.85 45.80 -27.22
N GLY A 552 -26.67 45.39 -28.46
CA GLY A 552 -25.41 45.47 -29.15
C GLY A 552 -24.90 46.91 -29.34
N VAL A 553 -23.61 47.11 -29.21
CA VAL A 553 -22.78 48.07 -29.96
C VAL A 553 -21.30 47.67 -29.79
N ALA A 554 -20.63 47.60 -30.94
CA ALA A 554 -19.21 47.72 -31.29
C ALA A 554 -18.09 47.44 -30.27
N ALA A 555 -17.19 46.57 -30.71
CA ALA A 555 -15.89 46.26 -30.12
C ALA A 555 -15.00 47.48 -29.90
N VAL A 556 -14.62 47.71 -28.66
CA VAL A 556 -13.43 48.49 -28.29
C VAL A 556 -12.63 47.65 -27.28
N ALA A 557 -11.35 47.49 -27.57
CA ALA A 557 -10.39 46.70 -26.81
C ALA A 557 -10.38 47.08 -25.35
N ALA A 558 -10.51 46.05 -24.47
CA ALA A 558 -10.39 46.21 -23.02
C ALA A 558 -8.91 46.35 -22.63
N PRO A 559 -8.54 47.28 -21.74
CA PRO A 559 -7.19 47.38 -21.20
C PRO A 559 -6.94 46.25 -20.19
N ALA A 560 -5.71 45.78 -20.14
CA ALA A 560 -5.20 44.80 -19.21
C ALA A 560 -5.53 45.15 -17.73
N PRO A 561 -5.70 44.16 -16.83
CA PRO A 561 -5.99 44.43 -15.44
C PRO A 561 -4.83 45.20 -14.78
N LYS A 562 -5.13 46.38 -14.23
CA LYS A 562 -4.18 47.15 -13.47
C LYS A 562 -3.84 46.41 -12.20
N ALA A 563 -2.56 46.13 -11.97
CA ALA A 563 -2.04 45.66 -10.70
C ALA A 563 -2.51 46.60 -9.56
N CYS A 564 -3.09 46.04 -8.54
CA CYS A 564 -3.50 46.79 -7.32
C CYS A 564 -2.20 47.30 -6.68
N LYS A 565 -2.02 48.62 -6.61
CA LYS A 565 -0.86 49.24 -5.93
C LYS A 565 -1.01 49.03 -4.44
N LEU A 566 -0.02 48.40 -3.83
CA LEU A 566 0.11 48.29 -2.38
C LEU A 566 -0.02 49.65 -1.71
N SER A 567 -0.74 49.72 -0.58
CA SER A 567 -0.81 50.91 0.23
C SER A 567 0.56 51.23 0.85
N TYR A 568 0.86 52.48 1.12
CA TYR A 568 2.14 52.90 1.72
C TYR A 568 2.47 52.13 3.03
N LYS A 569 1.46 51.73 3.79
CA LYS A 569 1.63 50.89 4.99
C LYS A 569 2.02 49.44 4.61
N GLU A 570 1.39 48.88 3.61
CA GLU A 570 1.67 47.51 3.13
C GLU A 570 3.06 47.44 2.49
N GLN A 571 3.50 48.48 1.79
CA GLN A 571 4.84 48.54 1.22
C GLN A 571 5.92 48.56 2.30
N ARG A 572 5.71 49.34 3.36
CA ARG A 572 6.64 49.39 4.49
C ARG A 572 6.67 48.09 5.28
N GLU A 573 5.51 47.46 5.45
CA GLU A 573 5.39 46.15 6.07
C GLU A 573 6.16 45.10 5.25
N LEU A 574 6.03 45.13 3.92
CA LEU A 574 6.75 44.22 3.00
C LEU A 574 8.28 44.37 3.10
N ASP A 575 8.79 45.58 3.32
CA ASP A 575 10.21 45.89 3.52
C ASP A 575 10.76 45.49 4.91
N GLU A 576 9.89 45.44 5.94
CA GLU A 576 10.24 45.05 7.30
C GLU A 576 10.16 43.55 7.56
N LEU A 577 9.27 42.82 6.85
CA LEU A 577 9.04 41.38 7.02
C LEU A 577 10.29 40.50 6.81
N PRO A 578 11.14 40.71 5.78
CA PRO A 578 12.36 39.90 5.58
C PRO A 578 13.32 39.99 6.75
N LYS A 579 13.50 41.21 7.33
CA LYS A 579 14.36 41.40 8.49
C LYS A 579 13.84 40.72 9.74
N ARG A 580 12.51 40.65 9.86
CA ARG A 580 11.87 39.95 10.97
C ARG A 580 12.00 38.44 10.84
N ILE A 581 11.92 37.90 9.61
CA ILE A 581 12.16 36.48 9.31
C ILE A 581 13.60 36.13 9.69
N GLU A 582 14.59 36.89 9.20
CA GLU A 582 16.01 36.66 9.52
C GLU A 582 16.28 36.69 11.03
N ALA A 583 15.64 37.59 11.76
CA ALA A 583 15.79 37.70 13.23
C ALA A 583 15.18 36.49 13.96
N LEU A 584 14.02 36.00 13.51
CA LEU A 584 13.38 34.81 14.09
C LEU A 584 14.16 33.53 13.77
N GLU A 585 14.71 33.38 12.53
CA GLU A 585 15.58 32.26 12.16
C GLU A 585 16.89 32.23 12.97
N ALA A 586 17.48 33.40 13.21
CA ALA A 586 18.68 33.50 14.04
C ALA A 586 18.38 33.10 15.51
N GLU A 587 17.26 33.59 16.08
CA GLU A 587 16.82 33.19 17.42
C GLU A 587 16.52 31.70 17.52
N GLN A 588 15.86 31.12 16.50
CA GLN A 588 15.56 29.69 16.42
C GLN A 588 16.86 28.86 16.43
N LYS A 589 17.82 29.27 15.64
CA LYS A 589 19.13 28.60 15.55
C LYS A 589 19.89 28.64 16.89
N GLU A 590 19.94 29.79 17.55
CA GLU A 590 20.59 29.92 18.87
C GLU A 590 19.92 29.05 19.93
N LEU A 591 18.57 29.04 19.97
CA LEU A 591 17.83 28.17 20.87
C LEU A 591 17.99 26.69 20.54
N GLY A 592 18.03 26.32 19.25
CA GLY A 592 18.31 24.96 18.80
C GLY A 592 19.70 24.48 19.20
N GLU A 593 20.74 25.30 19.02
CA GLU A 593 22.11 25.00 19.46
C GLU A 593 22.24 24.88 20.99
N PHE A 594 21.47 25.66 21.73
CA PHE A 594 21.42 25.57 23.20
C PHE A 594 20.73 24.28 23.64
N LEU A 595 19.58 23.91 23.03
CA LEU A 595 18.84 22.70 23.35
C LEU A 595 19.52 21.40 22.89
N ALA A 596 20.38 21.47 21.88
CA ALA A 596 21.17 20.32 21.41
C ALA A 596 22.28 19.89 22.37
N ARG A 597 22.63 20.72 23.38
CA ARG A 597 23.66 20.38 24.36
C ARG A 597 23.06 19.57 25.53
N PRO A 598 23.48 18.34 25.80
CA PRO A 598 22.95 17.53 26.91
C PRO A 598 23.11 18.19 28.29
N GLU A 599 24.15 19.04 28.44
CA GLU A 599 24.45 19.77 29.67
C GLU A 599 23.43 20.85 29.99
N SER A 600 22.69 21.37 28.99
CA SER A 600 21.70 22.43 29.18
C SER A 600 20.51 21.98 30.04
N TYR A 601 20.15 20.71 29.98
CA TYR A 601 19.05 20.12 30.75
C TYR A 601 19.44 19.80 32.21
N THR A 602 20.72 19.57 32.45
CA THR A 602 21.21 19.22 33.78
C THR A 602 21.71 20.42 34.58
N ALA A 603 22.32 21.40 33.89
CA ALA A 603 22.89 22.59 34.53
C ALA A 603 21.84 23.75 34.73
N GLU A 604 20.95 23.95 33.77
CA GLU A 604 19.96 25.03 33.75
C GLU A 604 18.56 24.55 33.31
N PRO A 605 17.86 23.71 34.10
CA PRO A 605 16.59 23.09 33.68
C PRO A 605 15.47 24.08 33.40
N ASP A 606 15.38 25.17 34.22
CA ASP A 606 14.35 26.20 34.01
C ASP A 606 14.57 27.03 32.74
N ARG A 607 15.83 27.22 32.34
CA ARG A 607 16.18 27.93 31.12
C ARG A 607 15.95 27.04 29.89
N ALA A 608 16.23 25.73 29.98
CA ALA A 608 15.95 24.76 28.93
C ALA A 608 14.43 24.65 28.64
N MET A 609 13.58 24.62 29.67
CA MET A 609 12.13 24.59 29.53
C MET A 609 11.57 25.87 28.88
N LYS A 610 12.11 27.05 29.28
CA LYS A 610 11.75 28.33 28.64
C LYS A 610 12.21 28.38 27.18
N ALA A 611 13.41 27.92 26.91
CA ALA A 611 13.97 27.84 25.56
C ALA A 611 13.14 26.93 24.65
N GLN A 612 12.70 25.76 25.14
CA GLN A 612 11.84 24.83 24.40
C GLN A 612 10.46 25.46 24.10
N THR A 613 9.87 26.12 25.08
CA THR A 613 8.58 26.83 24.89
C THR A 613 8.71 28.01 23.93
N ARG A 614 9.85 28.70 23.93
CA ARG A 614 10.13 29.81 23.01
C ARG A 614 10.39 29.30 21.60
N HIS A 615 11.15 28.21 21.44
CA HIS A 615 11.43 27.59 20.16
C HIS A 615 10.12 27.19 19.46
N ALA A 616 9.20 26.51 20.14
CA ALA A 616 7.90 26.13 19.57
C ALA A 616 7.04 27.35 19.16
N LYS A 617 7.12 28.47 19.90
CA LYS A 617 6.41 29.72 19.53
C LYS A 617 7.04 30.43 18.34
N ILE A 618 8.36 30.32 18.16
CA ILE A 618 9.06 30.91 17.00
C ILE A 618 8.62 30.23 15.72
N ASP A 619 8.38 28.93 15.72
CA ASP A 619 7.88 28.18 14.55
C ASP A 619 6.54 28.75 14.08
N ASP A 620 5.59 28.98 15.01
CA ASP A 620 4.30 29.58 14.69
C ASP A 620 4.43 31.05 14.21
N GLU A 621 5.31 31.85 14.85
CA GLU A 621 5.58 33.25 14.46
C GLU A 621 6.25 33.34 13.08
N LEU A 622 7.16 32.43 12.74
CA LEU A 622 7.83 32.31 11.44
C LEU A 622 6.81 32.01 10.34
N LEU A 623 5.96 31.01 10.57
CA LEU A 623 4.93 30.60 9.62
C LEU A 623 3.96 31.74 9.32
N ALA A 624 3.45 32.44 10.36
CA ALA A 624 2.56 33.59 10.21
C ALA A 624 3.22 34.77 9.47
N THR A 625 4.52 34.97 9.70
CA THR A 625 5.28 36.07 9.08
C THR A 625 5.56 35.76 7.59
N LEU A 626 5.86 34.51 7.24
CA LEU A 626 6.02 34.05 5.85
C LEU A 626 4.71 34.14 5.07
N GLU A 627 3.60 33.65 5.62
CA GLU A 627 2.27 33.78 5.01
C GLU A 627 1.90 35.25 4.74
N ARG A 628 2.22 36.15 5.68
CA ARG A 628 1.97 37.57 5.50
C ARG A 628 2.83 38.20 4.40
N TRP A 629 4.10 37.78 4.31
CA TRP A 629 5.02 38.23 3.27
C TRP A 629 4.58 37.78 1.88
N GLU A 630 4.16 36.54 1.72
CA GLU A 630 3.61 36.01 0.46
C GLU A 630 2.32 36.71 0.04
N LEU A 631 1.41 36.95 0.98
CA LEU A 631 0.16 37.67 0.73
C LEU A 631 0.37 39.12 0.26
N LEU A 632 1.39 39.80 0.77
CA LEU A 632 1.73 41.17 0.35
C LEU A 632 2.53 41.15 -0.95
N GLY A 633 3.36 40.14 -1.21
CA GLY A 633 4.11 39.97 -2.45
C GLY A 633 3.26 39.56 -3.67
N ALA A 634 2.09 38.94 -3.41
CA ALA A 634 1.14 38.52 -4.45
C ALA A 634 0.15 39.64 -4.89
N LYS A 635 0.11 40.81 -4.18
CA LYS A 635 -0.71 41.98 -4.51
C LYS A 635 0.01 42.93 -5.47
#